data_b0f90eebcfde347e3a33a7ada8a0e4aa
#
_entry.id   b0f90eebcfde347e3a33a7ada8a0e4aa
#
_cell.length_a   1.000
_cell.length_b   1.000
_cell.length_c   1.000
_cell.angle_alpha   90.00
_cell.angle_beta   90.00
_cell.angle_gamma   90.00
#
_symmetry.space_group_name_H-M   'P 1'
#
loop_
_entity.id
_entity.type
_entity.pdbx_description
1 polymer ?
#
loop_
_entity_poly.entity_id
_entity_poly.type
_entity_poly.pdbx_seq_one_letter_code
_entity_poly.pdbx_strand_id
1 'polypeptide(L)'
;MIPREGAALRRVEAVVLGLILALAREGVAQRPVNVDDLARVRDVSDPQLAPDGAWVAYTVSVPDTAKDGDDTDLWLASWDGAQQIRLTRSPADEHAPRWSPDGRYLAFLSDRDDPREVDQLWLLDRAGGEPERITYLAGGVSDLAWAPDGKRLAIVATDPDPDARAPGDTSTRAPTPIVIDRFHFKEDETGWLRAHDHLYLLDLATRAAARLVPGDYDEAAPSWSPDGRSIAFVSRRRAEYDRTGNYDLYVADATPGAEPRQLTTFPGPDNDPEWESRAPAWSPDSRLIAYVQGGPLALLYYGVQKVAVVPAAGGPARVLTGALDRNVLSPAFSSDGSSVLFLLEGDRVYHLARVPVAGGPVEPVVEGPRALTDFSAGRDGRVVVAGSTTSAPPELAAVEGHELRAITHQNADWRREVRLAEVEPITVRSRDGTAIHGFMVRPPDYQPGRRYPTILRILGGPVWQFYHDFSNLDWQVLAASGYVVLGVNPRGSSGRGEKFATAIWAAWGQKDAADVLAAVDWAVAQGIADPARLGVGGWSYGGILTNEVIARDHRFKAATSGAGQGNALMGYGTDQYVKEYEAELGTPWRNLKSYLEVSYPFLHADRIVTPTLFLCGDQDWNVPLVNSEQMYQALKSLGRETQLVVYPGASHSLDKPSHRRDRLERYLAWYGRYLGTAGDGATTR
;
A
#
# COMPACT_ATOMS: atom_id res chain seq x y z
N MET A 1 -37.72 32.12 68.11
CA MET A 1 -36.96 30.89 67.83
C MET A 1 -37.71 30.09 66.82
N ILE A 2 -37.37 30.25 65.55
CA ILE A 2 -37.94 29.49 64.41
C ILE A 2 -36.78 28.81 63.75
N PRO A 3 -36.77 27.46 63.52
CA PRO A 3 -35.63 26.74 62.98
C PRO A 3 -35.50 26.93 61.46
N ARG A 4 -34.29 27.01 60.99
CA ARG A 4 -33.88 27.01 59.59
C ARG A 4 -34.01 25.60 59.01
N GLU A 5 -35.02 25.35 58.22
CA GLU A 5 -35.19 24.14 57.39
C GLU A 5 -35.21 24.46 55.89
N GLY A 6 -34.34 25.30 55.40
CA GLY A 6 -34.36 25.69 53.98
C GLY A 6 -33.10 25.34 53.17
N ALA A 7 -32.05 24.81 53.81
CA ALA A 7 -30.75 24.62 53.13
C ALA A 7 -30.44 23.17 52.69
N ALA A 8 -31.17 22.19 53.18
CA ALA A 8 -30.91 20.77 52.82
C ALA A 8 -31.63 20.34 51.53
N LEU A 9 -32.83 20.88 51.24
CA LEU A 9 -33.58 20.51 50.02
C LEU A 9 -32.91 21.03 48.73
N ARG A 10 -32.30 22.24 48.77
CA ARG A 10 -31.63 22.80 47.57
C ARG A 10 -30.32 22.10 47.20
N ARG A 11 -29.65 21.39 48.10
CA ARG A 11 -28.46 20.61 47.82
C ARG A 11 -28.78 19.23 47.22
N VAL A 12 -29.94 18.67 47.55
CA VAL A 12 -30.37 17.38 46.97
C VAL A 12 -30.86 17.55 45.53
N GLU A 13 -31.62 18.64 45.24
CA GLU A 13 -32.05 18.94 43.86
C GLU A 13 -30.88 19.28 42.94
N ALA A 14 -29.82 19.96 43.38
CA ALA A 14 -28.66 20.28 42.60
C ALA A 14 -27.75 19.02 42.33
N VAL A 15 -27.72 18.07 43.25
CA VAL A 15 -26.99 16.81 43.10
C VAL A 15 -27.77 15.85 42.19
N VAL A 16 -29.08 15.79 42.27
CA VAL A 16 -29.92 14.96 41.39
C VAL A 16 -29.96 15.52 39.97
N LEU A 17 -30.01 16.86 39.78
CA LEU A 17 -29.93 17.49 38.46
C LEU A 17 -28.50 17.31 37.85
N GLY A 18 -27.44 17.37 38.66
CA GLY A 18 -26.07 17.10 38.23
C GLY A 18 -25.85 15.63 37.86
N LEU A 19 -26.47 14.67 38.55
CA LEU A 19 -26.43 13.23 38.19
C LEU A 19 -27.28 12.91 36.96
N ILE A 20 -28.40 13.59 36.74
CA ILE A 20 -29.24 13.41 35.54
C ILE A 20 -28.56 14.01 34.30
N LEU A 21 -27.84 15.15 34.44
CA LEU A 21 -27.02 15.71 33.34
C LEU A 21 -25.75 14.95 33.06
N ALA A 22 -25.23 14.13 34.00
CA ALA A 22 -24.11 13.23 33.78
C ALA A 22 -24.52 11.87 33.16
N LEU A 23 -25.84 11.52 33.18
CA LEU A 23 -26.35 10.28 32.61
C LEU A 23 -26.99 10.43 31.23
N ALA A 24 -27.16 11.63 30.73
CA ALA A 24 -27.71 11.90 29.40
C ALA A 24 -26.61 12.27 28.39
N ARG A 25 -25.48 11.53 28.37
CA ARG A 25 -24.82 11.22 27.13
C ARG A 25 -25.54 9.99 26.54
N GLU A 26 -26.69 10.25 25.91
CA GLU A 26 -27.26 9.29 24.97
C GLU A 26 -26.14 8.91 24.01
N GLY A 27 -25.60 7.70 24.16
CA GLY A 27 -24.72 7.13 23.18
C GLY A 27 -25.51 7.11 21.89
N VAL A 28 -25.10 7.90 20.91
CA VAL A 28 -25.66 7.83 19.56
C VAL A 28 -25.58 6.36 19.17
N ALA A 29 -26.74 5.74 18.90
CA ALA A 29 -26.78 4.33 18.52
C ALA A 29 -25.94 4.16 17.26
N GLN A 30 -24.85 3.41 17.35
CA GLN A 30 -23.97 3.18 16.23
C GLN A 30 -24.73 2.48 15.10
N ARG A 31 -24.64 3.00 13.88
CA ARG A 31 -25.15 2.36 12.68
C ARG A 31 -24.14 1.37 12.10
N PRO A 32 -24.58 0.33 11.38
CA PRO A 32 -23.66 -0.48 10.60
C PRO A 32 -22.92 0.35 9.53
N VAL A 33 -21.72 -0.09 9.15
CA VAL A 33 -20.97 0.48 8.03
C VAL A 33 -21.73 0.26 6.72
N ASN A 34 -21.65 1.21 5.81
CA ASN A 34 -22.24 1.12 4.47
C ASN A 34 -21.30 1.69 3.40
N VAL A 35 -21.71 1.72 2.14
CA VAL A 35 -20.90 2.19 1.02
C VAL A 35 -20.49 3.65 1.14
N ASP A 36 -21.31 4.50 1.77
CA ASP A 36 -21.00 5.93 1.94
C ASP A 36 -19.78 6.15 2.86
N ASP A 37 -19.44 5.17 3.69
CA ASP A 37 -18.29 5.25 4.59
C ASP A 37 -16.95 5.18 3.85
N LEU A 38 -16.92 4.71 2.59
CA LEU A 38 -15.73 4.77 1.74
C LEU A 38 -15.21 6.20 1.57
N ALA A 39 -16.10 7.20 1.55
CA ALA A 39 -15.73 8.61 1.42
C ALA A 39 -15.48 9.31 2.77
N ARG A 40 -15.46 8.59 3.90
CA ARG A 40 -15.40 9.18 5.25
C ARG A 40 -14.18 8.76 6.06
N VAL A 41 -13.61 7.62 5.73
CA VAL A 41 -12.39 7.13 6.39
C VAL A 41 -11.22 7.95 5.88
N ARG A 42 -10.43 8.45 6.82
CA ARG A 42 -9.21 9.23 6.54
C ARG A 42 -8.01 8.31 6.60
N ASP A 43 -7.15 8.42 5.62
CA ASP A 43 -5.83 7.80 5.65
C ASP A 43 -4.82 8.76 6.27
N VAL A 44 -4.08 8.29 7.29
CA VAL A 44 -3.08 9.06 8.04
C VAL A 44 -1.74 8.42 7.82
N SER A 45 -0.81 9.13 7.16
CA SER A 45 0.46 8.56 6.69
C SER A 45 1.63 9.55 6.73
N ASP A 46 2.81 9.11 6.28
CA ASP A 46 4.07 9.87 6.15
C ASP A 46 4.42 10.73 7.38
N PRO A 47 4.58 10.14 8.57
CA PRO A 47 4.94 10.89 9.78
C PRO A 47 6.38 11.40 9.70
N GLN A 48 6.58 12.71 9.92
CA GLN A 48 7.87 13.37 9.92
C GLN A 48 8.07 14.13 11.23
N LEU A 49 8.90 13.57 12.12
CA LEU A 49 9.21 14.22 13.39
C LEU A 49 10.06 15.47 13.14
N ALA A 50 9.62 16.60 13.69
CA ALA A 50 10.37 17.86 13.58
C ALA A 50 11.73 17.75 14.27
N PRO A 51 12.77 18.49 13.82
CA PRO A 51 14.12 18.46 14.43
C PRO A 51 14.15 18.80 15.92
N ASP A 52 13.18 19.58 16.41
CA ASP A 52 13.03 19.94 17.82
C ASP A 52 12.29 18.86 18.65
N GLY A 53 11.78 17.81 18.01
CA GLY A 53 10.99 16.75 18.61
C GLY A 53 9.62 17.17 19.15
N ALA A 54 9.20 18.44 18.98
CA ALA A 54 7.98 18.96 19.56
C ALA A 54 6.75 18.73 18.68
N TRP A 55 6.94 18.51 17.38
CA TRP A 55 5.88 18.37 16.39
C TRP A 55 6.13 17.20 15.43
N VAL A 56 5.05 16.67 14.89
CA VAL A 56 5.05 15.69 13.80
C VAL A 56 4.26 16.29 12.63
N ALA A 57 4.90 16.44 11.47
CA ALA A 57 4.19 16.70 10.22
C ALA A 57 3.73 15.35 9.63
N TYR A 58 2.57 15.33 8.99
CA TYR A 58 2.01 14.11 8.40
C TYR A 58 0.98 14.46 7.34
N THR A 59 0.56 13.49 6.57
CA THR A 59 -0.48 13.63 5.57
C THR A 59 -1.81 13.04 6.06
N VAL A 60 -2.90 13.64 5.61
CA VAL A 60 -4.25 13.10 5.77
C VAL A 60 -4.93 13.13 4.41
N SER A 61 -5.23 11.95 3.88
CA SER A 61 -5.95 11.80 2.62
C SER A 61 -7.41 11.43 2.88
N VAL A 62 -8.31 12.07 2.15
CA VAL A 62 -9.77 11.85 2.21
C VAL A 62 -10.33 11.81 0.80
N PRO A 63 -11.19 10.84 0.45
CA PRO A 63 -11.85 10.86 -0.84
C PRO A 63 -12.75 12.09 -1.01
N ASP A 64 -12.46 12.92 -2.03
CA ASP A 64 -13.30 14.04 -2.44
C ASP A 64 -14.23 13.61 -3.58
N THR A 65 -15.49 13.36 -3.25
CA THR A 65 -16.51 12.92 -4.23
C THR A 65 -16.92 14.01 -5.21
N ALA A 66 -16.58 15.28 -4.95
CA ALA A 66 -16.92 16.39 -5.84
C ALA A 66 -15.93 16.52 -6.97
N LYS A 67 -14.61 16.33 -6.70
CA LYS A 67 -13.56 16.29 -7.73
C LYS A 67 -13.32 14.90 -8.29
N ASP A 68 -13.94 13.86 -7.68
CA ASP A 68 -13.74 12.44 -7.99
C ASP A 68 -12.27 12.00 -7.89
N GLY A 69 -11.59 12.44 -6.84
CA GLY A 69 -10.20 12.14 -6.51
C GLY A 69 -10.01 12.14 -5.01
N ASP A 70 -8.82 11.82 -4.56
CA ASP A 70 -8.48 12.01 -3.16
C ASP A 70 -8.11 13.48 -2.90
N ASP A 71 -8.21 13.96 -1.67
CA ASP A 71 -7.80 15.28 -1.17
C ASP A 71 -6.81 15.06 -0.04
N THR A 72 -5.53 15.24 -0.35
CA THR A 72 -4.45 14.99 0.60
C THR A 72 -3.88 16.32 1.09
N ASP A 73 -3.92 16.50 2.40
CA ASP A 73 -3.42 17.70 3.07
C ASP A 73 -2.27 17.41 4.02
N LEU A 74 -1.48 18.44 4.27
CA LEU A 74 -0.47 18.44 5.31
C LEU A 74 -1.07 18.88 6.65
N TRP A 75 -0.70 18.13 7.69
CA TRP A 75 -1.10 18.37 9.07
C TRP A 75 0.09 18.41 10.00
N LEU A 76 -0.08 19.08 11.15
CA LEU A 76 0.82 19.02 12.30
C LEU A 76 0.10 18.45 13.50
N ALA A 77 0.78 17.59 14.24
CA ALA A 77 0.38 17.21 15.60
C ALA A 77 1.50 17.56 16.60
N SER A 78 1.12 18.10 17.76
CA SER A 78 2.08 18.24 18.85
C SER A 78 2.45 16.86 19.40
N TRP A 79 3.69 16.69 19.88
CA TRP A 79 4.16 15.41 20.38
C TRP A 79 3.28 14.80 21.50
N ASP A 80 2.69 15.66 22.33
CA ASP A 80 1.75 15.23 23.40
C ASP A 80 0.33 14.90 22.88
N GLY A 81 0.04 15.12 21.59
CA GLY A 81 -1.26 14.90 20.95
C GLY A 81 -2.32 15.96 21.29
N ALA A 82 -1.97 17.00 22.04
CA ALA A 82 -2.93 18.01 22.49
C ALA A 82 -3.41 18.95 21.35
N GLN A 83 -2.61 19.10 20.31
CA GLN A 83 -2.91 19.98 19.18
C GLN A 83 -2.76 19.22 17.87
N GLN A 84 -3.71 19.41 16.96
CA GLN A 84 -3.69 18.96 15.57
C GLN A 84 -4.09 20.13 14.69
N ILE A 85 -3.24 20.49 13.73
CA ILE A 85 -3.39 21.68 12.89
C ILE A 85 -3.32 21.26 11.42
N ARG A 86 -4.38 21.52 10.65
CA ARG A 86 -4.34 21.39 9.18
C ARG A 86 -3.57 22.57 8.63
N LEU A 87 -2.45 22.29 7.94
CA LEU A 87 -1.56 23.29 7.37
C LEU A 87 -2.01 23.77 6.00
N THR A 88 -2.48 22.84 5.17
CA THR A 88 -2.88 23.13 3.79
C THR A 88 -4.37 22.88 3.60
N ARG A 89 -4.95 23.49 2.57
CA ARG A 89 -6.39 23.41 2.24
C ARG A 89 -6.62 23.67 0.76
N SER A 90 -5.64 23.41 -0.06
CA SER A 90 -5.78 23.49 -1.52
C SER A 90 -6.70 22.35 -1.99
N PRO A 91 -7.36 22.50 -3.13
CA PRO A 91 -8.02 21.36 -3.76
C PRO A 91 -7.04 20.38 -4.47
N ALA A 92 -5.75 20.72 -4.55
CA ALA A 92 -4.68 19.86 -5.06
C ALA A 92 -4.14 18.97 -3.94
N ASP A 93 -3.49 17.88 -4.30
CA ASP A 93 -2.84 17.02 -3.32
C ASP A 93 -1.53 17.63 -2.83
N GLU A 94 -1.28 17.58 -1.52
CA GLU A 94 -0.04 17.96 -0.88
C GLU A 94 0.52 16.75 -0.13
N HIS A 95 1.72 16.32 -0.50
CA HIS A 95 2.32 15.10 0.04
C HIS A 95 3.83 15.23 0.22
N ALA A 96 4.48 14.17 0.71
CA ALA A 96 5.91 14.08 0.98
C ALA A 96 6.47 15.25 1.83
N PRO A 97 5.87 15.57 3.01
CA PRO A 97 6.38 16.64 3.86
C PRO A 97 7.78 16.32 4.38
N ARG A 98 8.73 17.26 4.28
CA ARG A 98 10.10 17.10 4.80
C ARG A 98 10.55 18.37 5.49
N TRP A 99 10.95 18.24 6.77
CA TRP A 99 11.43 19.36 7.57
C TRP A 99 12.81 19.86 7.11
N SER A 100 12.99 21.19 7.04
CA SER A 100 14.33 21.76 6.99
C SER A 100 15.11 21.41 8.27
N PRO A 101 16.45 21.32 8.23
CA PRO A 101 17.26 20.91 9.39
C PRO A 101 17.11 21.79 10.64
N ASP A 102 16.73 23.07 10.45
CA ASP A 102 16.46 24.03 11.52
C ASP A 102 14.98 24.01 12.00
N GLY A 103 14.13 23.22 11.36
CA GLY A 103 12.70 23.10 11.67
C GLY A 103 11.87 24.32 11.31
N ARG A 104 12.42 25.28 10.54
CA ARG A 104 11.71 26.47 10.12
C ARG A 104 10.77 26.21 8.94
N TYR A 105 11.22 25.47 7.94
CA TYR A 105 10.47 25.20 6.74
C TYR A 105 9.99 23.74 6.68
N LEU A 106 8.83 23.57 6.06
CA LEU A 106 8.34 22.27 5.61
C LEU A 106 8.32 22.30 4.08
N ALA A 107 9.18 21.48 3.45
CA ALA A 107 9.13 21.24 2.02
C ALA A 107 8.11 20.14 1.73
N PHE A 108 7.42 20.21 0.61
CA PHE A 108 6.43 19.22 0.18
C PHE A 108 6.24 19.25 -1.33
N LEU A 109 5.59 18.23 -1.85
CA LEU A 109 5.23 18.12 -3.26
C LEU A 109 3.73 18.41 -3.45
N SER A 110 3.39 19.06 -4.55
CA SER A 110 2.02 19.34 -4.96
C SER A 110 1.96 19.75 -6.43
N ASP A 111 0.91 19.31 -7.12
CA ASP A 111 0.56 19.73 -8.48
C ASP A 111 -0.18 21.07 -8.51
N ARG A 112 -0.39 21.71 -7.36
CA ARG A 112 -1.07 22.99 -7.20
C ARG A 112 -0.58 24.02 -8.22
N ASP A 113 -1.53 24.62 -8.93
CA ASP A 113 -1.25 25.68 -9.93
C ASP A 113 -0.31 25.24 -11.07
N ASP A 114 -0.10 23.92 -11.29
CA ASP A 114 0.60 23.46 -12.47
C ASP A 114 -0.41 23.03 -13.56
N PRO A 115 -0.39 23.70 -14.74
CA PRO A 115 -1.33 23.40 -15.81
C PRO A 115 -1.10 22.03 -16.49
N ARG A 116 -0.04 21.31 -16.11
CA ARG A 116 0.31 19.97 -16.60
C ARG A 116 -0.05 18.89 -15.59
N GLU A 117 -0.57 19.29 -14.42
CA GLU A 117 -0.91 18.37 -13.33
C GLU A 117 0.30 17.50 -12.91
N VAL A 118 1.50 18.14 -12.79
CA VAL A 118 2.72 17.48 -12.31
C VAL A 118 3.19 18.14 -11.02
N ASP A 119 3.65 17.34 -10.10
CA ASP A 119 4.13 17.78 -8.81
C ASP A 119 5.31 18.74 -8.93
N GLN A 120 5.31 19.73 -8.09
CA GLN A 120 6.40 20.68 -7.92
C GLN A 120 6.78 20.78 -6.45
N LEU A 121 8.00 21.25 -6.19
CA LEU A 121 8.45 21.51 -4.83
C LEU A 121 7.87 22.84 -4.32
N TRP A 122 7.27 22.77 -3.13
CA TRP A 122 6.74 23.90 -2.38
C TRP A 122 7.41 24.02 -1.02
N LEU A 123 7.48 25.24 -0.47
CA LEU A 123 7.95 25.51 0.88
C LEU A 123 6.87 26.23 1.69
N LEU A 124 6.63 25.75 2.90
CA LEU A 124 5.81 26.40 3.91
C LEU A 124 6.69 26.88 5.06
N ASP A 125 6.68 28.18 5.38
CA ASP A 125 7.34 28.72 6.58
C ASP A 125 6.47 28.43 7.82
N ARG A 126 7.00 27.73 8.81
CA ARG A 126 6.30 27.43 10.06
C ARG A 126 5.87 28.69 10.85
N ALA A 127 6.53 29.81 10.64
CA ALA A 127 6.15 31.10 11.23
C ALA A 127 4.83 31.66 10.66
N GLY A 128 4.33 31.09 9.57
CA GLY A 128 3.08 31.46 8.90
C GLY A 128 3.35 32.05 7.51
N GLY A 129 2.28 32.23 6.76
CA GLY A 129 2.28 32.66 5.35
C GLY A 129 1.70 31.59 4.44
N GLU A 130 1.52 31.94 3.16
CA GLU A 130 1.12 30.99 2.13
C GLU A 130 2.33 30.15 1.69
N PRO A 131 2.14 28.89 1.28
CA PRO A 131 3.19 28.10 0.67
C PRO A 131 3.75 28.77 -0.59
N GLU A 132 5.06 28.68 -0.78
CA GLU A 132 5.76 29.23 -1.94
C GLU A 132 6.21 28.12 -2.88
N ARG A 133 5.84 28.20 -4.16
CA ARG A 133 6.32 27.28 -5.19
C ARG A 133 7.78 27.58 -5.52
N ILE A 134 8.62 26.58 -5.47
CA ILE A 134 10.07 26.69 -5.67
C ILE A 134 10.51 26.23 -7.05
N THR A 135 9.89 25.17 -7.60
CA THR A 135 10.25 24.60 -8.90
C THR A 135 9.18 24.84 -9.96
N TYR A 136 9.61 24.78 -11.24
CA TYR A 136 8.78 24.87 -12.43
C TYR A 136 9.28 23.89 -13.49
N LEU A 137 9.63 22.67 -13.08
CA LEU A 137 10.20 21.66 -13.94
C LEU A 137 9.10 21.03 -14.81
N ALA A 138 9.39 20.80 -16.07
CA ALA A 138 8.38 20.38 -17.04
C ALA A 138 7.90 18.95 -16.81
N GLY A 139 8.75 18.06 -16.30
CA GLY A 139 8.38 16.69 -15.94
C GLY A 139 8.02 16.50 -14.47
N GLY A 140 8.03 17.61 -13.69
CA GLY A 140 7.70 17.54 -12.27
C GLY A 140 8.87 17.14 -11.36
N VAL A 141 8.55 16.96 -10.08
CA VAL A 141 9.46 16.52 -9.00
C VAL A 141 8.79 15.36 -8.29
N SER A 142 9.45 14.21 -8.19
CA SER A 142 8.90 12.98 -7.58
C SER A 142 9.44 12.69 -6.18
N ASP A 143 10.61 13.24 -5.81
CA ASP A 143 11.21 13.02 -4.48
C ASP A 143 12.11 14.19 -4.07
N LEU A 144 12.36 14.34 -2.76
CA LEU A 144 13.14 15.42 -2.20
C LEU A 144 13.88 15.06 -0.92
N ALA A 145 15.08 15.59 -0.73
CA ALA A 145 15.86 15.45 0.50
C ALA A 145 16.62 16.77 0.83
N TRP A 146 16.47 17.26 2.06
CA TRP A 146 17.17 18.43 2.55
C TRP A 146 18.65 18.18 2.77
N ALA A 147 19.49 19.10 2.29
CA ALA A 147 20.89 19.17 2.71
C ALA A 147 20.97 19.57 4.18
N PRO A 148 21.95 19.08 4.95
CA PRO A 148 22.13 19.45 6.37
C PRO A 148 22.39 20.94 6.60
N ASP A 149 22.83 21.70 5.57
CA ASP A 149 23.05 23.13 5.64
C ASP A 149 21.75 23.96 5.57
N GLY A 150 20.61 23.31 5.22
CA GLY A 150 19.31 23.97 5.08
C GLY A 150 19.21 24.94 3.90
N LYS A 151 20.19 24.92 2.96
CA LYS A 151 20.26 25.83 1.80
C LYS A 151 20.01 25.15 0.48
N ARG A 152 20.18 23.84 0.44
CA ARG A 152 20.04 23.03 -0.77
C ARG A 152 19.10 21.85 -0.54
N LEU A 153 18.51 21.38 -1.64
CA LEU A 153 17.81 20.08 -1.66
C LEU A 153 18.40 19.22 -2.78
N ALA A 154 18.42 17.91 -2.56
CA ALA A 154 18.46 16.95 -3.64
C ALA A 154 17.00 16.68 -4.04
N ILE A 155 16.69 16.75 -5.32
CA ILE A 155 15.36 16.46 -5.86
C ILE A 155 15.49 15.46 -7.00
N VAL A 156 14.50 14.58 -7.12
CA VAL A 156 14.33 13.74 -8.30
C VAL A 156 13.33 14.41 -9.22
N ALA A 157 13.68 14.56 -10.48
CA ALA A 157 12.81 15.17 -11.48
C ALA A 157 12.79 14.31 -12.75
N THR A 158 11.58 14.08 -13.26
CA THR A 158 11.34 13.32 -14.48
C THR A 158 11.66 14.15 -15.71
N ASP A 159 12.22 13.53 -16.74
CA ASP A 159 12.38 14.17 -18.03
C ASP A 159 11.02 14.60 -18.61
N PRO A 160 10.95 15.74 -19.30
CA PRO A 160 9.70 16.15 -19.92
C PRO A 160 9.20 15.12 -20.93
N ASP A 161 7.89 14.83 -20.94
CA ASP A 161 7.30 14.05 -22.02
C ASP A 161 7.58 14.75 -23.37
N PRO A 162 8.26 14.09 -24.31
CA PRO A 162 8.60 14.67 -25.61
C PRO A 162 7.39 15.08 -26.45
N ASP A 163 6.20 14.56 -26.14
CA ASP A 163 4.93 14.89 -26.78
C ASP A 163 4.05 15.81 -25.91
N ALA A 164 4.53 16.21 -24.73
CA ALA A 164 3.80 17.14 -23.86
C ALA A 164 3.53 18.46 -24.60
N ARG A 165 2.27 18.87 -24.60
CA ARG A 165 1.88 20.15 -25.18
C ARG A 165 2.24 21.28 -24.24
N ALA A 166 2.75 22.36 -24.79
CA ALA A 166 2.92 23.59 -24.01
C ALA A 166 1.54 24.05 -23.48
N PRO A 167 1.48 24.58 -22.24
CA PRO A 167 0.24 25.13 -21.70
C PRO A 167 -0.39 26.14 -22.67
N GLY A 168 -1.66 25.92 -23.04
CA GLY A 168 -2.38 26.76 -24.00
C GLY A 168 -2.19 26.39 -25.48
N ASP A 169 -1.43 25.35 -25.82
CA ASP A 169 -1.34 24.85 -27.19
C ASP A 169 -2.65 24.14 -27.60
N THR A 170 -3.43 24.80 -28.45
CA THR A 170 -4.67 24.29 -29.03
C THR A 170 -4.47 23.66 -30.40
N SER A 171 -3.24 23.37 -30.79
CA SER A 171 -2.95 22.79 -32.11
C SER A 171 -3.63 21.43 -32.29
N THR A 172 -4.12 21.16 -33.50
CA THR A 172 -4.72 19.89 -33.89
C THR A 172 -3.68 18.88 -34.42
N ARG A 173 -2.39 19.11 -34.14
CA ARG A 173 -1.32 18.21 -34.59
C ARG A 173 -1.57 16.81 -34.04
N ALA A 174 -1.50 15.79 -34.88
CA ALA A 174 -1.55 14.41 -34.46
C ALA A 174 -0.34 14.09 -33.53
N PRO A 175 -0.52 13.27 -32.49
CA PRO A 175 0.60 12.80 -31.68
C PRO A 175 1.70 12.14 -32.52
N THR A 176 2.94 12.32 -32.11
CA THR A 176 4.08 11.66 -32.76
C THR A 176 4.00 10.14 -32.51
N PRO A 177 4.34 9.29 -33.49
CA PRO A 177 4.43 7.86 -33.24
C PRO A 177 5.42 7.54 -32.12
N ILE A 178 5.02 6.72 -31.16
CA ILE A 178 5.87 6.25 -30.07
C ILE A 178 6.79 5.16 -30.61
N VAL A 179 8.11 5.35 -30.48
CA VAL A 179 9.13 4.38 -30.87
C VAL A 179 9.70 3.75 -29.60
N ILE A 180 9.63 2.43 -29.52
CA ILE A 180 10.07 1.66 -28.35
C ILE A 180 11.17 0.70 -28.77
N ASP A 181 12.30 0.74 -28.10
CA ASP A 181 13.49 -0.10 -28.35
C ASP A 181 14.09 -0.70 -27.06
N ARG A 182 13.38 -0.52 -25.92
CA ARG A 182 13.79 -1.07 -24.62
C ARG A 182 12.99 -2.35 -24.25
N PHE A 183 13.55 -3.18 -23.39
CA PHE A 183 12.96 -4.45 -22.98
C PHE A 183 11.74 -4.25 -22.06
N HIS A 184 11.89 -3.53 -20.96
CA HIS A 184 10.80 -3.09 -20.09
C HIS A 184 10.30 -1.74 -20.59
N PHE A 185 9.11 -1.70 -21.15
CA PHE A 185 8.68 -0.55 -21.96
C PHE A 185 7.37 0.10 -21.52
N LYS A 186 6.70 -0.48 -20.52
CA LYS A 186 5.46 0.06 -19.96
C LYS A 186 5.28 -0.34 -18.51
N GLU A 187 4.55 0.50 -17.77
CA GLU A 187 4.24 0.30 -16.36
C GLU A 187 2.88 0.91 -16.03
N ASP A 188 2.18 0.34 -15.05
CA ASP A 188 0.88 0.85 -14.64
C ASP A 188 1.01 2.29 -14.12
N GLU A 189 -0.04 3.08 -14.25
CA GLU A 189 -0.09 4.51 -13.92
C GLU A 189 0.84 5.40 -14.76
N THR A 190 1.97 4.88 -15.24
CA THR A 190 2.93 5.61 -16.11
C THR A 190 2.63 5.43 -17.61
N GLY A 191 2.15 4.26 -18.02
CA GLY A 191 1.95 3.91 -19.43
C GLY A 191 3.26 3.51 -20.13
N TRP A 192 3.56 4.14 -21.28
CA TRP A 192 4.78 3.87 -22.04
C TRP A 192 5.99 4.54 -21.38
N LEU A 193 6.99 3.76 -20.99
CA LEU A 193 8.21 4.26 -20.34
C LEU A 193 9.10 4.99 -21.38
N ARG A 194 9.05 6.32 -21.39
CA ARG A 194 9.70 7.20 -22.37
C ARG A 194 10.68 8.18 -21.75
N ALA A 195 10.52 8.49 -20.48
CA ALA A 195 11.30 9.43 -19.71
C ALA A 195 12.24 8.71 -18.72
N HIS A 196 13.22 9.43 -18.22
CA HIS A 196 14.07 9.02 -17.12
C HIS A 196 13.88 9.97 -15.93
N ASP A 197 14.08 9.42 -14.74
CA ASP A 197 14.11 10.20 -13.50
C ASP A 197 15.55 10.55 -13.14
N HIS A 198 15.82 11.84 -12.98
CA HIS A 198 17.17 12.34 -12.74
C HIS A 198 17.31 13.10 -11.44
N LEU A 199 18.47 12.93 -10.81
CA LEU A 199 18.80 13.59 -9.55
C LEU A 199 19.42 14.96 -9.79
N TYR A 200 18.83 16.00 -9.17
CA TYR A 200 19.27 17.38 -9.25
C TYR A 200 19.65 17.94 -7.87
N LEU A 201 20.60 18.87 -7.86
CA LEU A 201 20.84 19.77 -6.75
C LEU A 201 20.12 21.09 -6.98
N LEU A 202 19.22 21.44 -6.08
CA LEU A 202 18.49 22.70 -6.06
C LEU A 202 19.10 23.62 -5.01
N ASP A 203 19.51 24.81 -5.42
CA ASP A 203 19.93 25.91 -4.52
C ASP A 203 18.73 26.82 -4.25
N LEU A 204 18.35 26.96 -2.99
CA LEU A 204 17.15 27.71 -2.59
C LEU A 204 17.28 29.22 -2.79
N ALA A 205 18.48 29.78 -2.69
CA ALA A 205 18.67 31.23 -2.83
C ALA A 205 18.54 31.67 -4.29
N THR A 206 19.05 30.86 -5.22
CA THR A 206 19.04 31.16 -6.67
C THR A 206 17.90 30.46 -7.40
N ARG A 207 17.27 29.42 -6.78
CA ARG A 207 16.29 28.52 -7.38
C ARG A 207 16.80 27.76 -8.62
N ALA A 208 18.12 27.68 -8.75
CA ALA A 208 18.75 26.94 -9.82
C ALA A 208 18.81 25.43 -9.46
N ALA A 209 18.28 24.59 -10.32
CA ALA A 209 18.44 23.14 -10.26
C ALA A 209 19.52 22.72 -11.27
N ALA A 210 20.53 21.97 -10.81
CA ALA A 210 21.60 21.44 -11.66
C ALA A 210 21.70 19.93 -11.47
N ARG A 211 21.82 19.19 -12.57
CA ARG A 211 21.91 17.74 -12.55
C ARG A 211 23.11 17.28 -11.71
N LEU A 212 22.87 16.35 -10.77
CA LEU A 212 23.92 15.90 -9.84
C LEU A 212 24.89 14.95 -10.53
N VAL A 213 24.37 13.95 -11.25
CA VAL A 213 25.17 12.88 -11.86
C VAL A 213 24.92 12.77 -13.36
N PRO A 214 25.94 12.39 -14.19
CA PRO A 214 25.76 12.22 -15.63
C PRO A 214 25.13 10.87 -16.02
N GLY A 215 24.70 10.78 -17.29
CA GLY A 215 24.19 9.54 -17.91
C GLY A 215 22.66 9.48 -17.99
N ASP A 216 22.14 8.68 -18.91
CA ASP A 216 20.70 8.48 -19.12
C ASP A 216 20.25 7.22 -18.38
N TYR A 217 20.14 7.36 -17.06
CA TYR A 217 19.73 6.31 -16.13
C TYR A 217 18.73 6.89 -15.12
N ASP A 218 17.83 6.05 -14.65
CA ASP A 218 16.93 6.43 -13.59
C ASP A 218 17.69 6.49 -12.26
N GLU A 219 17.50 7.59 -11.53
CA GLU A 219 17.98 7.81 -10.17
C GLU A 219 16.79 8.02 -9.23
N ALA A 220 16.82 7.41 -8.04
CA ALA A 220 15.75 7.50 -7.06
C ALA A 220 16.28 7.55 -5.62
N ALA A 221 15.39 7.89 -4.70
CA ALA A 221 15.60 7.76 -3.26
C ALA A 221 16.88 8.47 -2.75
N PRO A 222 17.05 9.79 -2.98
CA PRO A 222 18.23 10.53 -2.55
C PRO A 222 18.28 10.69 -1.04
N SER A 223 19.47 10.55 -0.44
CA SER A 223 19.70 10.89 0.97
C SER A 223 21.05 11.56 1.18
N TRP A 224 21.06 12.61 1.96
CA TRP A 224 22.27 13.36 2.28
C TRP A 224 23.06 12.74 3.42
N SER A 225 24.39 12.71 3.27
CA SER A 225 25.26 12.46 4.41
C SER A 225 25.11 13.54 5.47
N PRO A 226 25.11 13.22 6.78
CA PRO A 226 25.00 14.20 7.84
C PRO A 226 26.06 15.31 7.81
N ASP A 227 27.23 15.05 7.23
CA ASP A 227 28.30 16.05 7.04
C ASP A 227 28.09 16.95 5.79
N GLY A 228 27.06 16.69 4.99
CA GLY A 228 26.68 17.49 3.83
C GLY A 228 27.58 17.38 2.61
N ARG A 229 28.48 16.37 2.56
CA ARG A 229 29.48 16.23 1.50
C ARG A 229 29.04 15.31 0.37
N SER A 230 28.17 14.34 0.66
CA SER A 230 27.80 13.29 -0.26
C SER A 230 26.29 13.05 -0.26
N ILE A 231 25.80 12.49 -1.35
CA ILE A 231 24.41 12.05 -1.52
C ILE A 231 24.44 10.56 -1.90
N ALA A 232 23.73 9.73 -1.14
CA ALA A 232 23.43 8.36 -1.52
C ALA A 232 22.12 8.32 -2.31
N PHE A 233 22.02 7.43 -3.27
CA PHE A 233 20.86 7.22 -4.11
C PHE A 233 20.89 5.80 -4.71
N VAL A 234 19.78 5.38 -5.31
CA VAL A 234 19.70 4.12 -6.03
C VAL A 234 19.58 4.35 -7.53
N SER A 235 20.16 3.47 -8.33
CA SER A 235 20.13 3.57 -9.79
C SER A 235 20.41 2.22 -10.46
N ARG A 236 19.94 2.09 -11.70
CA ARG A 236 20.19 0.93 -12.57
C ARG A 236 21.20 1.32 -13.67
N ARG A 237 22.50 1.22 -13.41
CA ARG A 237 23.59 1.66 -14.33
C ARG A 237 24.39 0.53 -14.97
N ARG A 238 23.82 -0.68 -14.99
CA ARG A 238 24.44 -1.86 -15.61
C ARG A 238 24.00 -1.99 -17.07
N ALA A 239 24.78 -2.74 -17.86
CA ALA A 239 24.34 -3.16 -19.19
C ALA A 239 23.02 -3.99 -19.06
N GLU A 240 22.08 -3.79 -19.98
CA GLU A 240 20.76 -4.43 -19.96
C GLU A 240 19.96 -4.15 -18.65
N TYR A 241 20.12 -2.93 -18.10
CA TYR A 241 19.51 -2.49 -16.85
C TYR A 241 17.99 -2.70 -16.82
N ASP A 242 17.31 -2.59 -17.94
CA ASP A 242 15.87 -2.74 -18.10
C ASP A 242 15.38 -4.19 -18.11
N ARG A 243 16.31 -5.18 -18.25
CA ARG A 243 15.99 -6.61 -18.19
C ARG A 243 15.97 -7.18 -16.79
N THR A 244 16.76 -6.61 -15.90
CA THR A 244 17.03 -7.27 -14.62
C THR A 244 16.26 -6.68 -13.43
N GLY A 245 15.84 -5.42 -13.52
CA GLY A 245 15.25 -4.72 -12.36
C GLY A 245 16.24 -4.56 -11.19
N ASN A 246 17.56 -4.72 -11.44
CA ASN A 246 18.57 -4.71 -10.39
C ASN A 246 19.01 -3.28 -10.07
N TYR A 247 18.50 -2.71 -9.01
CA TYR A 247 18.98 -1.46 -8.45
C TYR A 247 20.22 -1.72 -7.58
N ASP A 248 21.18 -0.79 -7.66
CA ASP A 248 22.36 -0.77 -6.78
C ASP A 248 22.43 0.59 -6.06
N LEU A 249 23.06 0.61 -4.88
CA LEU A 249 23.39 1.84 -4.18
C LEU A 249 24.59 2.53 -4.80
N TYR A 250 24.45 3.84 -4.95
CA TYR A 250 25.50 4.76 -5.38
C TYR A 250 25.70 5.88 -4.38
N VAL A 251 26.88 6.48 -4.40
CA VAL A 251 27.20 7.73 -3.68
C VAL A 251 27.89 8.67 -4.66
N ALA A 252 27.50 9.94 -4.65
CA ALA A 252 28.15 11.01 -5.36
C ALA A 252 28.52 12.16 -4.42
N ASP A 253 29.57 12.92 -4.74
CA ASP A 253 29.85 14.18 -4.07
C ASP A 253 28.70 15.16 -4.31
N ALA A 254 28.37 15.98 -3.31
CA ALA A 254 27.24 16.91 -3.38
C ALA A 254 27.57 18.15 -4.24
N THR A 255 28.02 17.92 -5.48
CA THR A 255 28.35 18.94 -6.48
C THR A 255 27.80 18.54 -7.85
N PRO A 256 27.23 19.48 -8.63
CA PRO A 256 26.70 19.19 -9.96
C PRO A 256 27.74 18.52 -10.88
N GLY A 257 27.29 17.48 -11.60
CA GLY A 257 28.15 16.73 -12.54
C GLY A 257 29.12 15.75 -11.88
N ALA A 258 28.92 15.41 -10.60
CA ALA A 258 29.76 14.46 -9.88
C ALA A 258 29.67 13.04 -10.49
N GLU A 259 30.80 12.35 -10.57
CA GLU A 259 30.83 10.94 -10.99
C GLU A 259 30.31 10.03 -9.87
N PRO A 260 29.27 9.23 -10.10
CA PRO A 260 28.71 8.36 -9.08
C PRO A 260 29.62 7.15 -8.84
N ARG A 261 29.81 6.80 -7.56
CA ARG A 261 30.54 5.60 -7.16
C ARG A 261 29.57 4.54 -6.67
N GLN A 262 29.56 3.40 -7.31
CA GLN A 262 28.78 2.24 -6.92
C GLN A 262 29.26 1.68 -5.57
N LEU A 263 28.34 1.43 -4.64
CA LEU A 263 28.62 0.87 -3.32
C LEU A 263 28.28 -0.61 -3.22
N THR A 264 27.21 -1.06 -3.89
CA THR A 264 26.71 -2.43 -3.78
C THR A 264 26.77 -3.13 -5.14
N THR A 265 26.88 -4.45 -5.11
CA THR A 265 27.01 -5.29 -6.33
C THR A 265 26.30 -6.63 -6.13
N PHE A 266 25.39 -6.73 -5.19
CA PHE A 266 24.60 -7.93 -4.98
C PHE A 266 23.78 -8.24 -6.25
N PRO A 267 23.63 -9.53 -6.65
CA PRO A 267 22.82 -9.90 -7.82
C PRO A 267 21.33 -9.97 -7.40
N GLY A 268 20.76 -8.86 -7.05
CA GLY A 268 19.41 -8.62 -6.59
C GLY A 268 19.24 -7.14 -6.27
N PRO A 269 18.01 -6.60 -6.23
CA PRO A 269 17.79 -5.19 -6.04
C PRO A 269 18.20 -4.76 -4.62
N ASP A 270 18.95 -3.67 -4.54
CA ASP A 270 19.32 -3.02 -3.30
C ASP A 270 18.51 -1.73 -3.17
N ASN A 271 17.63 -1.67 -2.15
CA ASN A 271 16.72 -0.55 -1.90
C ASN A 271 15.85 -0.20 -3.12
N ASP A 272 15.17 -1.22 -3.65
CA ASP A 272 14.30 -1.12 -4.83
C ASP A 272 13.19 -0.10 -4.58
N PRO A 273 13.11 1.00 -5.33
CA PRO A 273 12.11 2.03 -5.11
C PRO A 273 10.67 1.60 -5.42
N GLU A 274 10.46 0.48 -6.14
CA GLU A 274 9.14 -0.10 -6.36
C GLU A 274 8.58 -0.77 -5.09
N TRP A 275 9.45 -1.19 -4.15
CA TRP A 275 9.06 -1.90 -2.92
C TRP A 275 9.46 -1.19 -1.63
N GLU A 276 10.47 -0.33 -1.69
CA GLU A 276 11.00 0.39 -0.54
C GLU A 276 10.77 1.90 -0.71
N SER A 277 9.82 2.43 0.00
CA SER A 277 9.44 3.84 -0.06
C SER A 277 10.46 4.79 0.58
N ARG A 278 11.46 4.27 1.33
CA ARG A 278 12.45 5.09 2.01
C ARG A 278 13.79 5.08 1.34
N ALA A 279 14.42 6.25 1.32
CA ALA A 279 15.80 6.40 0.90
C ALA A 279 16.78 5.66 1.82
N PRO A 280 17.95 5.22 1.31
CA PRO A 280 19.01 4.64 2.12
C PRO A 280 19.41 5.57 3.27
N ALA A 281 19.53 5.03 4.47
CA ALA A 281 19.75 5.82 5.68
C ALA A 281 21.24 5.93 6.04
N TRP A 282 21.74 7.14 6.27
CA TRP A 282 23.10 7.37 6.74
C TRP A 282 23.21 7.21 8.25
N SER A 283 24.34 6.63 8.72
CA SER A 283 24.71 6.69 10.13
C SER A 283 25.01 8.13 10.55
N PRO A 284 24.77 8.50 11.84
CA PRO A 284 25.00 9.86 12.32
C PRO A 284 26.43 10.39 12.10
N ASP A 285 27.42 9.51 12.03
CA ASP A 285 28.82 9.81 11.79
C ASP A 285 29.22 9.83 10.29
N SER A 286 28.27 9.68 9.39
CA SER A 286 28.44 9.65 7.92
C SER A 286 29.31 8.49 7.40
N ARG A 287 29.53 7.41 8.17
CA ARG A 287 30.41 6.33 7.77
C ARG A 287 29.73 5.11 7.16
N LEU A 288 28.48 4.87 7.52
CA LEU A 288 27.69 3.73 7.07
C LEU A 288 26.42 4.19 6.42
N ILE A 289 25.92 3.36 5.50
CA ILE A 289 24.59 3.51 4.91
C ILE A 289 23.84 2.21 5.16
N ALA A 290 22.67 2.30 5.80
CA ALA A 290 21.71 1.20 5.95
C ALA A 290 20.73 1.21 4.78
N TYR A 291 20.40 0.03 4.28
CA TYR A 291 19.52 -0.15 3.14
C TYR A 291 18.82 -1.51 3.21
N VAL A 292 17.80 -1.71 2.38
CA VAL A 292 17.17 -2.99 2.17
C VAL A 292 17.87 -3.72 1.03
N GLN A 293 18.52 -4.85 1.33
CA GLN A 293 19.00 -5.78 0.32
C GLN A 293 17.86 -6.72 -0.07
N GLY A 294 17.44 -6.71 -1.32
CA GLY A 294 16.40 -7.60 -1.84
C GLY A 294 16.86 -9.05 -1.92
N GLY A 295 15.97 -9.91 -2.37
CA GLY A 295 16.29 -11.31 -2.67
C GLY A 295 17.11 -11.45 -3.95
N PRO A 296 17.65 -12.67 -4.25
CA PRO A 296 18.29 -12.93 -5.52
C PRO A 296 17.34 -12.66 -6.71
N LEU A 297 17.83 -12.07 -7.79
CA LEU A 297 17.05 -11.81 -9.01
C LEU A 297 16.26 -13.02 -9.51
N ALA A 298 16.83 -14.23 -9.36
CA ALA A 298 16.18 -15.47 -9.75
C ALA A 298 14.90 -15.79 -8.96
N LEU A 299 14.68 -15.17 -7.82
CA LEU A 299 13.47 -15.34 -7.00
C LEU A 299 12.50 -14.16 -7.14
N LEU A 300 12.87 -13.09 -7.84
CA LEU A 300 12.03 -11.90 -8.00
C LEU A 300 11.53 -11.40 -6.63
N TYR A 301 10.29 -10.97 -6.59
CA TYR A 301 9.60 -10.54 -5.37
C TYR A 301 9.31 -11.67 -4.35
N TYR A 302 9.54 -12.95 -4.69
CA TYR A 302 9.47 -14.06 -3.72
C TYR A 302 10.67 -14.12 -2.77
N GLY A 303 11.79 -13.48 -3.14
CA GLY A 303 13.00 -13.42 -2.32
C GLY A 303 12.79 -12.56 -1.08
N VAL A 304 13.33 -13.00 0.06
CA VAL A 304 13.19 -12.29 1.33
C VAL A 304 14.15 -11.13 1.43
N GLN A 305 13.62 -9.95 1.74
CA GLN A 305 14.35 -8.69 1.92
C GLN A 305 15.07 -8.65 3.28
N LYS A 306 16.27 -8.02 3.32
CA LYS A 306 17.14 -7.97 4.49
C LYS A 306 17.63 -6.55 4.78
N VAL A 307 17.75 -6.19 6.05
CA VAL A 307 18.52 -5.00 6.43
C VAL A 307 20.01 -5.28 6.25
N ALA A 308 20.67 -4.43 5.51
CA ALA A 308 22.12 -4.45 5.33
C ALA A 308 22.73 -3.07 5.60
N VAL A 309 24.03 -3.05 5.84
CA VAL A 309 24.83 -1.82 5.94
C VAL A 309 26.07 -1.93 5.06
N VAL A 310 26.44 -0.81 4.43
CA VAL A 310 27.63 -0.70 3.61
C VAL A 310 28.47 0.51 4.05
N PRO A 311 29.82 0.42 4.06
CA PRO A 311 30.65 1.60 4.32
C PRO A 311 30.47 2.65 3.24
N ALA A 312 30.21 3.90 3.61
CA ALA A 312 30.07 5.01 2.66
C ALA A 312 31.34 5.23 1.83
N ALA A 313 32.51 4.88 2.34
CA ALA A 313 33.76 4.92 1.60
C ALA A 313 33.94 3.76 0.59
N GLY A 314 33.01 2.82 0.54
CA GLY A 314 33.10 1.58 -0.22
C GLY A 314 33.68 0.43 0.60
N GLY A 315 33.50 -0.78 0.14
CA GLY A 315 33.89 -2.00 0.82
C GLY A 315 32.72 -3.01 0.90
N PRO A 316 32.93 -4.17 1.54
CA PRO A 316 31.89 -5.20 1.57
C PRO A 316 30.67 -4.75 2.41
N ALA A 317 29.50 -4.96 1.84
CA ALA A 317 28.23 -4.82 2.57
C ALA A 317 28.09 -5.95 3.61
N ARG A 318 27.39 -5.67 4.68
CA ARG A 318 27.13 -6.63 5.74
C ARG A 318 25.63 -6.72 6.03
N VAL A 319 25.05 -7.88 5.80
CA VAL A 319 23.65 -8.17 6.09
C VAL A 319 23.49 -8.34 7.60
N LEU A 320 22.62 -7.54 8.20
CA LEU A 320 22.38 -7.54 9.66
C LEU A 320 21.29 -8.55 10.04
N THR A 321 20.29 -8.76 9.19
CA THR A 321 19.13 -9.65 9.43
C THR A 321 19.22 -10.95 8.65
N GLY A 322 20.43 -11.43 8.31
CA GLY A 322 20.64 -12.61 7.44
C GLY A 322 19.97 -13.90 7.94
N ALA A 323 19.88 -14.10 9.25
CA ALA A 323 19.22 -15.25 9.85
C ALA A 323 17.68 -15.14 9.91
N LEU A 324 17.13 -13.97 9.60
CA LEU A 324 15.68 -13.72 9.66
C LEU A 324 15.03 -14.13 8.33
N ASP A 325 14.11 -15.09 8.36
CA ASP A 325 13.32 -15.50 7.19
C ASP A 325 12.00 -14.71 7.13
N ARG A 326 12.12 -13.38 7.08
CA ARG A 326 11.02 -12.41 7.02
C ARG A 326 11.46 -11.17 6.26
N ASN A 327 10.52 -10.49 5.60
CA ASN A 327 10.77 -9.22 4.95
C ASN A 327 10.97 -8.10 5.98
N VAL A 328 11.77 -7.14 5.58
CA VAL A 328 12.07 -5.93 6.33
C VAL A 328 11.97 -4.72 5.41
N LEU A 329 11.53 -3.59 5.95
CA LEU A 329 11.34 -2.34 5.20
C LEU A 329 11.83 -1.14 6.00
N SER A 330 12.11 -0.04 5.32
CA SER A 330 12.29 1.31 5.89
C SER A 330 13.40 1.39 6.96
N PRO A 331 14.64 0.95 6.68
CA PRO A 331 15.71 1.00 7.68
C PRO A 331 16.09 2.43 8.04
N ALA A 332 16.28 2.71 9.34
CA ALA A 332 16.76 4.00 9.85
C ALA A 332 17.71 3.78 11.03
N PHE A 333 18.79 4.55 11.11
CA PHE A 333 19.67 4.47 12.28
C PHE A 333 19.01 5.05 13.54
N SER A 334 19.29 4.42 14.69
CA SER A 334 19.06 5.06 15.98
C SER A 334 19.86 6.35 16.11
N SER A 335 19.42 7.27 16.97
CA SER A 335 20.06 8.59 17.13
C SER A 335 21.55 8.51 17.56
N ASP A 336 21.92 7.45 18.28
CA ASP A 336 23.30 7.16 18.70
C ASP A 336 24.11 6.34 17.68
N GLY A 337 23.47 5.91 16.58
CA GLY A 337 24.10 5.10 15.53
C GLY A 337 24.39 3.65 15.91
N SER A 338 23.97 3.19 17.09
CA SER A 338 24.30 1.85 17.60
C SER A 338 23.44 0.74 17.00
N SER A 339 22.24 1.08 16.50
CA SER A 339 21.26 0.14 15.96
C SER A 339 20.62 0.67 14.67
N VAL A 340 20.03 -0.22 13.90
CA VAL A 340 19.12 0.10 12.79
C VAL A 340 17.71 -0.31 13.21
N LEU A 341 16.77 0.64 13.16
CA LEU A 341 15.33 0.44 13.28
C LEU A 341 14.77 0.06 11.90
N PHE A 342 13.73 -0.76 11.85
CA PHE A 342 13.07 -1.14 10.61
C PHE A 342 11.67 -1.71 10.87
N LEU A 343 10.83 -1.71 9.85
CA LEU A 343 9.57 -2.44 9.88
C LEU A 343 9.84 -3.91 9.57
N LEU A 344 9.30 -4.79 10.39
CA LEU A 344 9.43 -6.25 10.30
C LEU A 344 8.08 -6.85 9.91
N GLU A 345 8.04 -7.48 8.75
CA GLU A 345 6.88 -8.25 8.33
C GLU A 345 6.81 -9.58 9.07
N GLY A 346 5.72 -9.81 9.77
CA GLY A 346 5.38 -11.09 10.39
C GLY A 346 4.14 -11.72 9.76
N ASP A 347 3.67 -12.82 10.34
CA ASP A 347 2.43 -13.47 9.93
C ASP A 347 1.23 -12.58 10.26
N ARG A 348 0.69 -11.90 9.26
CA ARG A 348 -0.44 -10.94 9.34
C ARG A 348 -0.17 -9.67 10.14
N VAL A 349 1.08 -9.31 10.35
CA VAL A 349 1.47 -8.11 11.13
C VAL A 349 2.65 -7.40 10.49
N TYR A 350 2.75 -6.09 10.75
CA TYR A 350 3.97 -5.32 10.62
C TYR A 350 4.33 -4.71 11.97
N HIS A 351 5.53 -4.96 12.43
CA HIS A 351 6.06 -4.51 13.71
C HIS A 351 7.23 -3.55 13.52
N LEU A 352 7.51 -2.72 14.52
CA LEU A 352 8.77 -2.00 14.59
C LEU A 352 9.80 -2.86 15.34
N ALA A 353 10.96 -3.08 14.72
CA ALA A 353 12.06 -3.84 15.28
C ALA A 353 13.37 -3.07 15.14
N ARG A 354 14.42 -3.53 15.81
CA ARG A 354 15.78 -3.02 15.67
C ARG A 354 16.80 -4.16 15.65
N VAL A 355 17.96 -3.87 15.06
CA VAL A 355 19.11 -4.77 15.08
C VAL A 355 20.38 -3.97 15.38
N PRO A 356 21.30 -4.46 16.25
CA PRO A 356 22.55 -3.77 16.51
C PRO A 356 23.40 -3.66 15.24
N VAL A 357 23.98 -2.49 14.98
CA VAL A 357 24.91 -2.27 13.84
C VAL A 357 26.12 -3.21 13.95
N ALA A 358 26.57 -3.55 15.15
CA ALA A 358 27.64 -4.55 15.34
C ALA A 358 27.24 -5.98 14.96
N GLY A 359 25.97 -6.23 14.67
CA GLY A 359 25.37 -7.56 14.53
C GLY A 359 24.84 -8.08 15.86
N GLY A 360 23.92 -9.04 15.81
CA GLY A 360 23.26 -9.59 16.99
C GLY A 360 21.81 -10.00 16.69
N PRO A 361 21.03 -10.32 17.71
CA PRO A 361 19.63 -10.66 17.55
C PRO A 361 18.80 -9.46 17.11
N VAL A 362 17.75 -9.70 16.34
CA VAL A 362 16.69 -8.74 16.09
C VAL A 362 15.85 -8.61 17.36
N GLU A 363 15.63 -7.39 17.79
CA GLU A 363 14.85 -7.08 18.98
C GLU A 363 13.54 -6.37 18.58
N PRO A 364 12.37 -6.86 19.01
CA PRO A 364 11.13 -6.15 18.77
C PRO A 364 11.09 -4.86 19.61
N VAL A 365 10.60 -3.78 19.01
CA VAL A 365 10.34 -2.49 19.69
C VAL A 365 8.84 -2.34 19.95
N VAL A 366 8.00 -2.59 18.95
CA VAL A 366 6.53 -2.57 19.06
C VAL A 366 5.98 -3.84 18.41
N GLU A 367 5.15 -4.57 19.13
CA GLU A 367 4.50 -5.81 18.66
C GLU A 367 2.97 -5.74 18.82
N GLY A 368 2.31 -6.84 18.53
CA GLY A 368 0.88 -7.04 18.72
C GLY A 368 0.08 -7.13 17.42
N PRO A 369 -1.25 -7.36 17.47
CA PRO A 369 -2.11 -7.55 16.30
C PRO A 369 -2.38 -6.21 15.60
N ARG A 370 -1.40 -5.72 14.85
CA ARG A 370 -1.41 -4.46 14.10
C ARG A 370 -0.52 -4.49 12.89
N ALA A 371 -0.74 -3.57 11.98
CA ALA A 371 0.17 -3.26 10.90
C ALA A 371 0.67 -1.82 11.05
N LEU A 372 1.97 -1.66 11.31
CA LEU A 372 2.65 -0.39 11.24
C LEU A 372 3.08 -0.17 9.78
N THR A 373 2.71 0.94 9.20
CA THR A 373 2.96 1.23 7.79
C THR A 373 4.15 2.15 7.57
N ASP A 374 4.48 2.97 8.58
CA ASP A 374 5.59 3.89 8.51
C ASP A 374 6.06 4.31 9.92
N PHE A 375 7.26 4.93 10.03
CA PHE A 375 7.76 5.52 11.26
C PHE A 375 8.74 6.67 11.00
N SER A 376 8.94 7.56 11.96
CA SER A 376 10.00 8.56 11.93
C SER A 376 10.77 8.54 13.23
N ALA A 377 12.11 8.51 13.15
CA ALA A 377 13.01 8.51 14.29
C ALA A 377 13.72 9.88 14.42
N GLY A 378 13.57 10.51 15.57
CA GLY A 378 14.16 11.81 15.88
C GLY A 378 15.59 11.70 16.39
N ARG A 379 16.34 12.81 16.30
CA ARG A 379 17.71 12.92 16.82
C ARG A 379 17.77 12.82 18.34
N ASP A 380 16.67 13.06 19.02
CA ASP A 380 16.51 12.94 20.49
C ASP A 380 16.11 11.53 20.94
N GLY A 381 16.01 10.58 20.01
CA GLY A 381 15.64 9.19 20.26
C GLY A 381 14.14 8.93 20.32
N ARG A 382 13.28 9.92 20.11
CA ARG A 382 11.84 9.74 19.94
C ARG A 382 11.55 9.02 18.64
N VAL A 383 10.49 8.20 18.67
CA VAL A 383 9.99 7.51 17.48
C VAL A 383 8.48 7.69 17.42
N VAL A 384 7.98 8.10 16.27
CA VAL A 384 6.55 8.10 15.93
C VAL A 384 6.31 7.03 14.87
N VAL A 385 5.17 6.35 14.96
CA VAL A 385 4.73 5.34 14.00
C VAL A 385 3.38 5.73 13.42
N ALA A 386 3.14 5.37 12.16
CA ALA A 386 1.81 5.31 11.55
C ALA A 386 1.38 3.84 11.52
N GLY A 387 0.09 3.58 11.71
CA GLY A 387 -0.41 2.23 11.61
C GLY A 387 -1.88 2.09 12.01
N SER A 388 -2.40 0.89 11.79
CA SER A 388 -3.80 0.55 12.01
C SER A 388 -3.97 -0.81 12.69
N THR A 389 -5.21 -1.14 13.00
CA THR A 389 -5.64 -2.47 13.45
C THR A 389 -6.90 -2.88 12.67
N THR A 390 -7.36 -4.10 12.81
CA THR A 390 -8.60 -4.57 12.17
C THR A 390 -9.85 -3.76 12.55
N SER A 391 -9.78 -2.95 13.61
CA SER A 391 -10.92 -2.17 14.13
C SER A 391 -10.68 -0.66 14.23
N ALA A 392 -9.49 -0.20 13.86
CA ALA A 392 -9.13 1.21 13.89
C ALA A 392 -8.37 1.61 12.62
N PRO A 393 -8.86 2.61 11.86
CA PRO A 393 -8.15 3.19 10.74
C PRO A 393 -6.76 3.72 11.13
N PRO A 394 -5.91 4.05 10.14
CA PRO A 394 -4.57 4.57 10.41
C PRO A 394 -4.57 5.83 11.26
N GLU A 395 -3.67 5.85 12.24
CA GLU A 395 -3.41 7.01 13.12
C GLU A 395 -1.92 7.02 13.51
N LEU A 396 -1.43 8.18 13.98
CA LEU A 396 -0.07 8.29 14.49
C LEU A 396 -0.01 7.98 15.99
N ALA A 397 1.06 7.33 16.40
CA ALA A 397 1.35 7.07 17.80
C ALA A 397 2.83 7.27 18.14
N ALA A 398 3.11 7.79 19.33
CA ALA A 398 4.45 7.84 19.92
C ALA A 398 4.82 6.47 20.48
N VAL A 399 6.06 6.05 20.27
CA VAL A 399 6.63 4.84 20.87
C VAL A 399 7.18 5.18 22.26
N GLU A 400 6.61 4.59 23.31
CA GLU A 400 7.00 4.75 24.70
C GLU A 400 7.39 3.39 25.29
N GLY A 401 8.68 3.06 25.20
CA GLY A 401 9.16 1.71 25.50
C GLY A 401 8.65 0.70 24.47
N HIS A 402 7.75 -0.20 24.88
CA HIS A 402 7.07 -1.17 23.99
C HIS A 402 5.59 -0.81 23.73
N GLU A 403 5.10 0.28 24.31
CA GLU A 403 3.71 0.73 24.19
C GLU A 403 3.57 1.86 23.19
N LEU A 404 2.35 2.06 22.71
CA LEU A 404 1.98 3.13 21.81
C LEU A 404 1.04 4.12 22.50
N ARG A 405 1.41 5.40 22.52
CA ARG A 405 0.54 6.50 22.92
C ARG A 405 0.02 7.21 21.67
N ALA A 406 -1.30 7.27 21.52
CA ALA A 406 -1.92 7.97 20.40
C ALA A 406 -1.49 9.46 20.33
N ILE A 407 -1.17 9.93 19.14
CA ILE A 407 -0.87 11.33 18.82
C ILE A 407 -2.04 11.94 18.02
N THR A 408 -2.62 11.21 17.07
CA THR A 408 -3.70 11.70 16.22
C THR A 408 -5.02 11.00 16.51
N HIS A 409 -6.13 11.63 16.08
CA HIS A 409 -7.49 11.15 16.26
C HIS A 409 -8.37 11.55 15.06
N GLN A 410 -7.81 11.46 13.85
CA GLN A 410 -8.46 11.93 12.62
C GLN A 410 -9.75 11.18 12.30
N ASN A 411 -9.84 9.92 12.70
CA ASN A 411 -10.98 9.04 12.46
C ASN A 411 -11.95 8.93 13.67
N ALA A 412 -11.73 9.69 14.77
CA ALA A 412 -12.47 9.51 16.02
C ALA A 412 -13.98 9.74 15.87
N ASP A 413 -14.39 10.75 15.09
CA ASP A 413 -15.80 11.07 14.89
C ASP A 413 -16.51 9.97 14.12
N TRP A 414 -15.97 9.53 13.01
CA TRP A 414 -16.48 8.42 12.23
C TRP A 414 -16.59 7.14 13.09
N ARG A 415 -15.55 6.82 13.87
CA ARG A 415 -15.53 5.62 14.75
C ARG A 415 -16.63 5.64 15.81
N ARG A 416 -17.07 6.79 16.29
CA ARG A 416 -18.18 6.89 17.25
C ARG A 416 -19.55 6.62 16.61
N GLU A 417 -19.69 6.89 15.31
CA GLU A 417 -20.96 6.74 14.58
C GLU A 417 -21.20 5.32 14.07
N VAL A 418 -20.13 4.57 13.80
CA VAL A 418 -20.22 3.26 13.11
C VAL A 418 -20.00 2.08 14.04
N ARG A 419 -20.77 1.03 13.82
CA ARG A 419 -20.59 -0.29 14.41
C ARG A 419 -19.89 -1.18 13.40
N LEU A 420 -18.62 -1.49 13.66
CA LEU A 420 -17.84 -2.43 12.83
C LEU A 420 -18.24 -3.88 13.14
N ALA A 421 -18.14 -4.72 12.13
CA ALA A 421 -18.17 -6.17 12.26
C ALA A 421 -16.90 -6.67 12.94
N GLU A 422 -17.02 -7.75 13.72
CA GLU A 422 -15.90 -8.40 14.36
C GLU A 422 -15.01 -9.10 13.33
N VAL A 423 -13.71 -8.82 13.35
CA VAL A 423 -12.69 -9.49 12.54
C VAL A 423 -11.95 -10.49 13.40
N GLU A 424 -12.18 -11.77 13.14
CA GLU A 424 -11.59 -12.87 13.89
C GLU A 424 -10.42 -13.48 13.11
N PRO A 425 -9.22 -13.59 13.70
CA PRO A 425 -8.13 -14.34 13.10
C PRO A 425 -8.46 -15.85 13.10
N ILE A 426 -8.31 -16.49 11.96
CA ILE A 426 -8.57 -17.92 11.80
C ILE A 426 -7.32 -18.67 11.36
N THR A 427 -7.30 -19.96 11.68
CA THR A 427 -6.32 -20.92 11.16
C THR A 427 -7.07 -22.12 10.61
N VAL A 428 -6.88 -22.39 9.33
CA VAL A 428 -7.46 -23.56 8.66
C VAL A 428 -6.35 -24.50 8.19
N ARG A 429 -6.69 -25.74 7.89
CA ARG A 429 -5.73 -26.70 7.35
C ARG A 429 -6.05 -27.00 5.89
N SER A 430 -5.05 -26.79 5.03
CA SER A 430 -5.10 -27.24 3.65
C SER A 430 -5.16 -28.79 3.57
N ARG A 431 -5.47 -29.31 2.38
CA ARG A 431 -5.62 -30.77 2.17
C ARG A 431 -4.38 -31.58 2.51
N ASP A 432 -3.19 -30.98 2.40
CA ASP A 432 -1.91 -31.60 2.76
C ASP A 432 -1.51 -31.39 4.23
N GLY A 433 -2.40 -30.79 5.04
CA GLY A 433 -2.18 -30.50 6.45
C GLY A 433 -1.48 -29.18 6.74
N THR A 434 -1.05 -28.42 5.71
CA THR A 434 -0.44 -27.09 5.89
C THR A 434 -1.41 -26.16 6.61
N ALA A 435 -0.94 -25.50 7.67
CA ALA A 435 -1.71 -24.48 8.36
C ALA A 435 -1.77 -23.20 7.51
N ILE A 436 -2.97 -22.71 7.24
CA ILE A 436 -3.23 -21.48 6.49
C ILE A 436 -3.91 -20.50 7.43
N HIS A 437 -3.37 -19.30 7.50
CA HIS A 437 -3.83 -18.26 8.41
C HIS A 437 -4.61 -17.19 7.64
N GLY A 438 -5.54 -16.54 8.31
CA GLY A 438 -6.35 -15.48 7.70
C GLY A 438 -7.33 -14.88 8.68
N PHE A 439 -8.43 -14.37 8.15
CA PHE A 439 -9.45 -13.67 8.89
C PHE A 439 -10.86 -14.12 8.46
N MET A 440 -11.78 -14.04 9.41
CA MET A 440 -13.21 -14.14 9.19
C MET A 440 -13.88 -12.88 9.72
N VAL A 441 -14.76 -12.28 8.92
CA VAL A 441 -15.59 -11.16 9.36
C VAL A 441 -17.03 -11.62 9.45
N ARG A 442 -17.62 -11.48 10.62
CA ARG A 442 -19.01 -11.88 10.89
C ARG A 442 -19.95 -10.67 10.75
N PRO A 443 -21.19 -10.87 10.27
CA PRO A 443 -22.21 -9.81 10.33
C PRO A 443 -22.34 -9.23 11.75
N PRO A 444 -22.58 -7.89 11.90
CA PRO A 444 -22.72 -7.28 13.22
C PRO A 444 -23.80 -7.92 14.12
N ASP A 445 -24.82 -8.54 13.51
CA ASP A 445 -25.90 -9.24 14.20
C ASP A 445 -25.79 -10.78 14.07
N TYR A 446 -24.56 -11.29 14.02
CA TYR A 446 -24.27 -12.73 13.90
C TYR A 446 -24.87 -13.52 15.06
N GLN A 447 -25.54 -14.63 14.72
CA GLN A 447 -26.14 -15.55 15.68
C GLN A 447 -25.47 -16.92 15.58
N PRO A 448 -24.83 -17.41 16.63
CA PRO A 448 -24.24 -18.77 16.64
C PRO A 448 -25.28 -19.84 16.29
N GLY A 449 -24.87 -20.83 15.50
CA GLY A 449 -25.75 -21.91 15.07
C GLY A 449 -26.60 -21.64 13.83
N ARG A 450 -26.64 -20.39 13.36
CA ARG A 450 -27.23 -20.03 12.06
C ARG A 450 -26.14 -20.09 10.97
N ARG A 451 -26.49 -20.62 9.78
CA ARG A 451 -25.64 -20.58 8.59
C ARG A 451 -25.88 -19.31 7.79
N TYR A 452 -24.81 -18.73 7.29
CA TYR A 452 -24.84 -17.46 6.56
C TYR A 452 -24.38 -17.62 5.11
N PRO A 453 -24.90 -16.82 4.17
CA PRO A 453 -24.28 -16.66 2.87
C PRO A 453 -22.86 -16.18 3.10
N THR A 454 -21.90 -16.82 2.42
CA THR A 454 -20.47 -16.62 2.72
C THR A 454 -19.70 -16.27 1.47
N ILE A 455 -18.85 -15.25 1.54
CA ILE A 455 -18.02 -14.77 0.44
C ILE A 455 -16.56 -15.06 0.79
N LEU A 456 -15.87 -15.83 -0.04
CA LEU A 456 -14.43 -15.97 -0.02
C LEU A 456 -13.81 -14.78 -0.78
N ARG A 457 -13.06 -13.94 -0.09
CA ARG A 457 -12.24 -12.86 -0.69
C ARG A 457 -10.83 -13.36 -0.84
N ILE A 458 -10.30 -13.31 -2.05
CA ILE A 458 -8.97 -13.78 -2.40
C ILE A 458 -8.04 -12.57 -2.55
N LEU A 459 -6.85 -12.70 -1.97
CA LEU A 459 -5.80 -11.70 -1.90
C LEU A 459 -5.21 -11.37 -3.28
N GLY A 460 -4.86 -10.11 -3.52
CA GLY A 460 -3.93 -9.71 -4.58
C GLY A 460 -2.48 -10.10 -4.24
N GLY A 461 -1.54 -9.87 -5.14
CA GLY A 461 -0.14 -10.22 -4.94
C GLY A 461 0.42 -11.03 -6.11
N PRO A 462 1.02 -12.23 -5.95
CA PRO A 462 0.80 -13.23 -4.87
C PRO A 462 1.59 -12.99 -3.58
N VAL A 463 2.74 -12.33 -3.61
CA VAL A 463 3.62 -12.12 -2.47
C VAL A 463 3.14 -10.90 -1.67
N TRP A 464 1.98 -11.04 -1.09
CA TRP A 464 1.33 -10.09 -0.19
C TRP A 464 0.54 -10.87 0.85
N GLN A 465 -0.09 -10.20 1.84
CA GLN A 465 -0.97 -10.86 2.80
C GLN A 465 -2.06 -9.92 3.34
N PHE A 466 -3.14 -10.49 3.85
CA PHE A 466 -4.07 -9.77 4.71
C PHE A 466 -3.44 -9.59 6.08
N TYR A 467 -3.45 -8.37 6.58
CA TYR A 467 -2.84 -7.99 7.86
C TYR A 467 -3.89 -7.70 8.93
N HIS A 468 -3.43 -7.54 10.15
CA HIS A 468 -4.18 -6.91 11.23
C HIS A 468 -4.25 -5.39 11.01
N ASP A 469 -4.79 -4.96 9.89
CA ASP A 469 -4.94 -3.57 9.47
C ASP A 469 -6.39 -3.20 9.17
N PHE A 470 -6.63 -1.97 8.77
CA PHE A 470 -7.94 -1.44 8.39
C PHE A 470 -8.12 -1.34 6.86
N SER A 471 -7.36 -2.04 6.06
CA SER A 471 -7.40 -1.95 4.59
C SER A 471 -8.69 -2.52 3.96
N ASN A 472 -9.44 -3.33 4.72
CA ASN A 472 -10.56 -4.12 4.19
C ASN A 472 -11.94 -3.52 4.57
N LEU A 473 -12.16 -2.23 4.33
CA LEU A 473 -13.46 -1.58 4.58
C LEU A 473 -14.60 -2.20 3.75
N ASP A 474 -14.32 -2.70 2.55
CA ASP A 474 -15.25 -3.43 1.72
C ASP A 474 -15.76 -4.72 2.39
N TRP A 475 -14.92 -5.43 3.17
CA TRP A 475 -15.34 -6.59 3.96
C TRP A 475 -16.31 -6.19 5.07
N GLN A 476 -16.08 -5.03 5.69
CA GLN A 476 -16.98 -4.48 6.70
C GLN A 476 -18.36 -4.18 6.11
N VAL A 477 -18.41 -3.61 4.89
CA VAL A 477 -19.67 -3.33 4.18
C VAL A 477 -20.37 -4.63 3.75
N LEU A 478 -19.64 -5.62 3.24
CA LEU A 478 -20.19 -6.94 2.91
C LEU A 478 -20.75 -7.63 4.18
N ALA A 479 -20.03 -7.59 5.29
CA ALA A 479 -20.49 -8.17 6.55
C ALA A 479 -21.72 -7.45 7.10
N ALA A 480 -21.75 -6.10 7.04
CA ALA A 480 -22.91 -5.31 7.41
C ALA A 480 -24.15 -5.62 6.54
N SER A 481 -23.94 -6.09 5.30
CA SER A 481 -24.99 -6.55 4.39
C SER A 481 -25.44 -8.00 4.65
N GLY A 482 -24.91 -8.66 5.68
CA GLY A 482 -25.35 -9.95 6.16
C GLY A 482 -24.54 -11.15 5.67
N TYR A 483 -23.38 -10.94 5.04
CA TYR A 483 -22.47 -12.00 4.61
C TYR A 483 -21.42 -12.30 5.69
N VAL A 484 -21.04 -13.56 5.82
CA VAL A 484 -19.74 -13.89 6.40
C VAL A 484 -18.69 -13.72 5.31
N VAL A 485 -17.60 -13.01 5.63
CA VAL A 485 -16.48 -12.82 4.72
C VAL A 485 -15.28 -13.60 5.23
N LEU A 486 -14.67 -14.38 4.36
CA LEU A 486 -13.45 -15.16 4.63
C LEU A 486 -12.32 -14.63 3.75
N GLY A 487 -11.15 -14.46 4.33
CA GLY A 487 -9.92 -14.19 3.59
C GLY A 487 -8.76 -14.88 4.26
N VAL A 488 -8.00 -15.66 3.51
CA VAL A 488 -6.82 -16.36 4.03
C VAL A 488 -5.60 -16.02 3.19
N ASN A 489 -4.42 -16.16 3.81
CA ASN A 489 -3.11 -15.98 3.18
C ASN A 489 -2.62 -17.37 2.70
N PRO A 490 -2.88 -17.75 1.43
CA PRO A 490 -2.46 -19.03 0.87
C PRO A 490 -0.95 -19.11 0.72
N ARG A 491 -0.43 -20.29 0.42
CA ARG A 491 0.95 -20.41 -0.10
C ARG A 491 1.13 -19.48 -1.30
N GLY A 492 2.28 -18.85 -1.39
CA GLY A 492 2.54 -17.69 -2.26
C GLY A 492 2.57 -16.38 -1.48
N SER A 493 1.85 -16.28 -0.36
CA SER A 493 1.85 -15.05 0.47
C SER A 493 3.17 -14.83 1.19
N SER A 494 3.46 -13.56 1.50
CA SER A 494 4.59 -13.13 2.33
C SER A 494 4.40 -13.44 3.83
N GLY A 495 5.29 -12.95 4.69
CA GLY A 495 5.19 -12.99 6.16
C GLY A 495 5.43 -14.35 6.81
N ARG A 496 5.62 -15.44 6.01
CA ARG A 496 5.87 -16.80 6.51
C ARG A 496 7.15 -17.43 5.96
N GLY A 497 8.02 -16.61 5.39
CA GLY A 497 9.33 -16.95 4.88
C GLY A 497 9.33 -17.43 3.44
N GLU A 498 10.53 -17.49 2.87
CA GLU A 498 10.78 -17.72 1.44
C GLU A 498 10.18 -19.05 0.94
N LYS A 499 10.29 -20.12 1.73
CA LYS A 499 9.71 -21.43 1.37
C LYS A 499 8.19 -21.39 1.21
N PHE A 500 7.50 -20.56 1.99
CA PHE A 500 6.05 -20.41 1.89
C PHE A 500 5.66 -19.57 0.68
N ALA A 501 6.38 -18.48 0.44
CA ALA A 501 6.20 -17.62 -0.71
C ALA A 501 6.49 -18.36 -2.03
N THR A 502 7.62 -19.03 -2.16
CA THR A 502 8.00 -19.78 -3.36
C THR A 502 7.25 -21.09 -3.61
N ALA A 503 6.34 -21.47 -2.71
CA ALA A 503 5.61 -22.75 -2.82
C ALA A 503 4.69 -22.86 -4.05
N ILE A 504 4.40 -21.74 -4.71
CA ILE A 504 3.57 -21.64 -5.93
C ILE A 504 4.38 -21.31 -7.18
N TRP A 505 5.70 -21.24 -7.08
CA TRP A 505 6.59 -20.90 -8.19
C TRP A 505 6.27 -21.71 -9.45
N ALA A 506 5.97 -21.02 -10.56
CA ALA A 506 5.52 -21.58 -11.84
C ALA A 506 4.35 -22.60 -11.74
N ALA A 507 3.53 -22.50 -10.68
CA ALA A 507 2.44 -23.44 -10.38
C ALA A 507 1.21 -22.76 -9.77
N TRP A 508 0.90 -21.56 -10.25
CA TRP A 508 -0.25 -20.77 -9.84
C TRP A 508 -1.56 -21.54 -9.99
N GLY A 509 -2.51 -21.37 -9.09
CA GLY A 509 -3.81 -22.03 -9.12
C GLY A 509 -3.81 -23.50 -8.65
N GLN A 510 -2.74 -24.00 -8.05
CA GLN A 510 -2.65 -25.37 -7.54
C GLN A 510 -2.73 -25.43 -6.00
N LYS A 511 -1.61 -25.15 -5.30
CA LYS A 511 -1.56 -25.18 -3.83
C LYS A 511 -2.34 -24.03 -3.21
N ASP A 512 -2.21 -22.85 -3.76
CA ASP A 512 -2.91 -21.64 -3.39
C ASP A 512 -4.44 -21.77 -3.56
N ALA A 513 -4.93 -22.36 -4.66
CA ALA A 513 -6.33 -22.67 -4.83
C ALA A 513 -6.84 -23.68 -3.78
N ALA A 514 -6.04 -24.71 -3.48
CA ALA A 514 -6.39 -25.68 -2.43
C ALA A 514 -6.45 -25.02 -1.04
N ASP A 515 -5.57 -24.05 -0.78
CA ASP A 515 -5.48 -23.34 0.49
C ASP A 515 -6.69 -22.41 0.72
N VAL A 516 -7.09 -21.65 -0.29
CA VAL A 516 -8.28 -20.76 -0.18
C VAL A 516 -9.58 -21.56 -0.10
N LEU A 517 -9.68 -22.69 -0.81
CA LEU A 517 -10.83 -23.59 -0.71
C LEU A 517 -10.94 -24.24 0.67
N ALA A 518 -9.82 -24.52 1.34
CA ALA A 518 -9.82 -25.07 2.70
C ALA A 518 -10.49 -24.14 3.71
N ALA A 519 -10.45 -22.82 3.51
CA ALA A 519 -11.17 -21.87 4.37
C ALA A 519 -12.70 -22.03 4.23
N VAL A 520 -13.18 -22.24 3.01
CA VAL A 520 -14.60 -22.50 2.76
C VAL A 520 -15.03 -23.86 3.34
N ASP A 521 -14.23 -24.91 3.12
CA ASP A 521 -14.47 -26.25 3.69
C ASP A 521 -14.57 -26.19 5.21
N TRP A 522 -13.65 -25.47 5.86
CA TRP A 522 -13.66 -25.24 7.29
C TRP A 522 -14.92 -24.49 7.75
N ALA A 523 -15.31 -23.40 7.12
CA ALA A 523 -16.48 -22.61 7.52
C ALA A 523 -17.80 -23.40 7.36
N VAL A 524 -17.90 -24.23 6.32
CA VAL A 524 -19.05 -25.13 6.12
C VAL A 524 -19.07 -26.21 7.21
N ALA A 525 -17.93 -26.81 7.53
CA ALA A 525 -17.81 -27.84 8.59
C ALA A 525 -18.12 -27.28 9.97
N GLN A 526 -17.77 -26.02 10.26
CA GLN A 526 -18.13 -25.34 11.52
C GLN A 526 -19.61 -24.94 11.59
N GLY A 527 -20.39 -25.14 10.53
CA GLY A 527 -21.80 -24.73 10.49
C GLY A 527 -21.99 -23.21 10.36
N ILE A 528 -20.95 -22.47 9.99
CA ILE A 528 -20.96 -21.01 9.78
C ILE A 528 -21.47 -20.68 8.38
N ALA A 529 -20.84 -21.25 7.35
CA ALA A 529 -21.19 -21.04 5.95
C ALA A 529 -22.36 -21.92 5.51
N ASP A 530 -23.26 -21.33 4.72
CA ASP A 530 -24.29 -22.06 4.02
C ASP A 530 -23.72 -22.62 2.69
N PRO A 531 -23.58 -23.94 2.53
CA PRO A 531 -23.01 -24.53 1.32
C PRO A 531 -23.81 -24.25 0.05
N ALA A 532 -25.08 -23.85 0.17
CA ALA A 532 -25.92 -23.47 -0.96
C ALA A 532 -25.75 -22.00 -1.39
N ARG A 533 -25.08 -21.18 -0.56
CA ARG A 533 -24.96 -19.72 -0.77
C ARG A 533 -23.50 -19.26 -0.59
N LEU A 534 -22.62 -19.77 -1.45
CA LEU A 534 -21.19 -19.45 -1.46
C LEU A 534 -20.85 -18.54 -2.63
N GLY A 535 -20.18 -17.44 -2.35
CA GLY A 535 -19.58 -16.51 -3.31
C GLY A 535 -18.07 -16.55 -3.23
N VAL A 536 -17.39 -16.13 -4.30
CA VAL A 536 -15.93 -15.99 -4.37
C VAL A 536 -15.56 -14.75 -5.16
N GLY A 537 -14.45 -14.11 -4.83
CA GLY A 537 -13.94 -13.00 -5.63
C GLY A 537 -12.64 -12.41 -5.09
N GLY A 538 -11.93 -11.73 -5.96
CA GLY A 538 -10.69 -11.05 -5.66
C GLY A 538 -10.33 -10.05 -6.75
N TRP A 539 -9.22 -9.35 -6.53
CA TRP A 539 -8.66 -8.36 -7.44
C TRP A 539 -7.20 -8.72 -7.74
N SER A 540 -6.70 -8.40 -8.95
CA SER A 540 -5.32 -8.69 -9.34
C SER A 540 -5.04 -10.20 -9.30
N TYR A 541 -4.01 -10.66 -8.64
CA TYR A 541 -3.79 -12.08 -8.38
C TYR A 541 -5.01 -12.77 -7.74
N GLY A 542 -5.77 -12.06 -6.91
CA GLY A 542 -7.04 -12.54 -6.38
C GLY A 542 -8.11 -12.78 -7.46
N GLY A 543 -8.11 -12.00 -8.54
CA GLY A 543 -8.92 -12.22 -9.75
C GLY A 543 -8.42 -13.43 -10.54
N ILE A 544 -7.10 -13.58 -10.70
CA ILE A 544 -6.45 -14.75 -11.33
C ILE A 544 -6.88 -16.03 -10.58
N LEU A 545 -6.70 -16.03 -9.26
CA LEU A 545 -7.02 -17.19 -8.44
C LEU A 545 -8.54 -17.42 -8.32
N THR A 546 -9.38 -16.38 -8.46
CA THR A 546 -10.83 -16.53 -8.59
C THR A 546 -11.18 -17.31 -9.86
N ASN A 547 -10.57 -16.99 -11.00
CA ASN A 547 -10.76 -17.70 -12.26
C ASN A 547 -10.34 -19.17 -12.13
N GLU A 548 -9.20 -19.44 -11.46
CA GLU A 548 -8.72 -20.80 -11.17
C GLU A 548 -9.70 -21.59 -10.30
N VAL A 549 -10.21 -20.97 -9.23
CA VAL A 549 -11.14 -21.61 -8.29
C VAL A 549 -12.44 -21.99 -9.00
N ILE A 550 -13.07 -21.10 -9.76
CA ILE A 550 -14.36 -21.38 -10.42
C ILE A 550 -14.22 -22.37 -11.57
N ALA A 551 -13.03 -22.53 -12.19
CA ALA A 551 -12.76 -23.54 -13.18
C ALA A 551 -12.55 -24.94 -12.57
N ARG A 552 -12.21 -25.04 -11.27
CA ARG A 552 -11.92 -26.28 -10.54
C ARG A 552 -13.02 -26.72 -9.60
N ASP A 553 -13.81 -25.78 -9.07
CA ASP A 553 -14.83 -26.02 -8.03
C ASP A 553 -16.17 -25.34 -8.40
N HIS A 554 -17.22 -26.13 -8.48
CA HIS A 554 -18.55 -25.70 -8.95
C HIS A 554 -19.53 -25.33 -7.84
N ARG A 555 -19.06 -25.28 -6.58
CA ARG A 555 -19.91 -24.97 -5.42
C ARG A 555 -20.37 -23.51 -5.35
N PHE A 556 -19.62 -22.61 -5.94
CA PHE A 556 -19.89 -21.17 -5.89
C PHE A 556 -21.09 -20.78 -6.76
N LYS A 557 -21.93 -19.89 -6.22
CA LYS A 557 -23.14 -19.41 -6.91
C LYS A 557 -22.94 -18.03 -7.55
N ALA A 558 -21.89 -17.32 -7.17
CA ALA A 558 -21.49 -16.05 -7.75
C ALA A 558 -19.98 -15.86 -7.64
N ALA A 559 -19.37 -15.26 -8.66
CA ALA A 559 -17.98 -14.87 -8.65
C ALA A 559 -17.81 -13.41 -9.10
N THR A 560 -16.79 -12.71 -8.52
CA THR A 560 -16.32 -11.40 -8.98
C THR A 560 -14.83 -11.48 -9.27
N SER A 561 -14.43 -11.41 -10.52
CA SER A 561 -13.02 -11.42 -10.95
C SER A 561 -12.63 -10.02 -11.40
N GLY A 562 -11.91 -9.30 -10.53
CA GLY A 562 -11.42 -7.96 -10.82
C GLY A 562 -9.99 -7.99 -11.32
N ALA A 563 -9.68 -7.31 -12.43
CA ALA A 563 -8.34 -7.22 -13.02
C ALA A 563 -7.63 -8.58 -13.01
N GLY A 564 -8.34 -9.63 -13.46
CA GLY A 564 -7.92 -11.03 -13.36
C GLY A 564 -7.56 -11.64 -14.70
N GLN A 565 -6.42 -12.32 -14.75
CA GLN A 565 -5.96 -13.05 -15.92
C GLN A 565 -6.46 -14.50 -15.88
N GLY A 566 -6.75 -15.07 -17.02
CA GLY A 566 -7.07 -16.50 -17.19
C GLY A 566 -6.12 -17.23 -18.13
N ASN A 567 -5.23 -16.49 -18.80
CA ASN A 567 -4.33 -16.99 -19.84
C ASN A 567 -2.99 -16.23 -19.80
N ALA A 568 -1.95 -16.87 -19.26
CA ALA A 568 -0.63 -16.27 -19.11
C ALA A 568 0.06 -15.93 -20.44
N LEU A 569 -0.31 -16.60 -21.54
CA LEU A 569 0.17 -16.22 -22.87
C LEU A 569 -0.37 -14.87 -23.34
N MET A 570 -1.53 -14.45 -22.85
CA MET A 570 -2.09 -13.14 -23.13
C MET A 570 -1.38 -12.05 -22.34
N GLY A 571 -0.94 -12.35 -21.11
CA GLY A 571 -0.17 -11.42 -20.27
C GLY A 571 1.20 -11.10 -20.87
N TYR A 572 1.92 -12.12 -21.37
CA TYR A 572 3.29 -11.95 -21.86
C TYR A 572 3.39 -10.86 -22.94
N GLY A 573 4.05 -9.75 -22.59
CA GLY A 573 4.27 -8.59 -23.46
C GLY A 573 3.04 -7.67 -23.62
N THR A 574 1.90 -7.96 -22.97
CA THR A 574 0.75 -7.05 -22.90
C THR A 574 0.63 -6.34 -21.57
N ASP A 575 1.31 -6.82 -20.54
CA ASP A 575 1.43 -6.22 -19.20
C ASP A 575 2.87 -5.77 -18.89
N GLN A 576 3.11 -5.34 -17.67
CA GLN A 576 4.42 -4.87 -17.19
C GLN A 576 5.37 -6.01 -16.74
N TYR A 577 4.90 -7.25 -16.62
CA TYR A 577 5.59 -8.36 -15.94
C TYR A 577 6.46 -9.24 -16.86
N VAL A 578 6.98 -8.72 -17.97
CA VAL A 578 7.79 -9.52 -18.90
C VAL A 578 9.05 -10.13 -18.23
N LYS A 579 9.68 -9.41 -17.30
CA LYS A 579 10.84 -9.88 -16.52
C LYS A 579 10.47 -11.07 -15.66
N GLU A 580 9.33 -10.96 -14.99
CA GLU A 580 8.78 -11.94 -14.06
C GLU A 580 8.37 -13.22 -14.80
N TYR A 581 7.68 -13.09 -15.93
CA TYR A 581 7.36 -14.25 -16.77
C TYR A 581 8.62 -14.99 -17.25
N GLU A 582 9.63 -14.28 -17.74
CA GLU A 582 10.85 -14.93 -18.23
C GLU A 582 11.64 -15.60 -17.10
N ALA A 583 11.67 -15.01 -15.91
CA ALA A 583 12.36 -15.59 -14.75
C ALA A 583 11.61 -16.80 -14.17
N GLU A 584 10.28 -16.72 -14.05
CA GLU A 584 9.46 -17.75 -13.40
C GLU A 584 9.02 -18.85 -14.37
N LEU A 585 8.53 -18.49 -15.55
CA LEU A 585 7.98 -19.42 -16.53
C LEU A 585 8.93 -19.73 -17.69
N GLY A 586 9.98 -18.91 -17.89
CA GLY A 586 10.79 -18.92 -19.08
C GLY A 586 10.12 -18.27 -20.29
N THR A 587 10.78 -18.17 -21.43
CA THR A 587 10.18 -17.60 -22.63
C THR A 587 9.13 -18.54 -23.25
N PRO A 588 7.98 -18.03 -23.73
CA PRO A 588 6.87 -18.87 -24.23
C PRO A 588 7.26 -19.85 -25.34
N TRP A 589 8.15 -19.45 -26.26
CA TRP A 589 8.61 -20.29 -27.38
C TRP A 589 9.59 -21.40 -26.96
N ARG A 590 10.14 -21.36 -25.75
CA ARG A 590 11.00 -22.42 -25.19
C ARG A 590 10.28 -23.25 -24.15
N ASN A 591 9.31 -22.67 -23.44
CA ASN A 591 8.65 -23.30 -22.30
C ASN A 591 7.12 -23.14 -22.33
N LEU A 592 6.51 -23.36 -23.50
CA LEU A 592 5.08 -23.24 -23.72
C LEU A 592 4.25 -24.03 -22.69
N LYS A 593 4.76 -25.18 -22.24
CA LYS A 593 4.07 -26.04 -21.27
C LYS A 593 3.77 -25.30 -19.98
N SER A 594 4.72 -24.56 -19.39
CA SER A 594 4.52 -23.79 -18.15
C SER A 594 3.42 -22.75 -18.30
N TYR A 595 3.39 -22.04 -19.43
CA TYR A 595 2.33 -21.06 -19.72
C TYR A 595 0.95 -21.72 -19.82
N LEU A 596 0.84 -22.88 -20.47
CA LEU A 596 -0.42 -23.61 -20.57
C LEU A 596 -0.89 -24.14 -19.21
N GLU A 597 0.02 -24.55 -18.32
CA GLU A 597 -0.31 -25.05 -16.99
C GLU A 597 -0.90 -23.96 -16.09
N VAL A 598 -0.37 -22.72 -16.14
CA VAL A 598 -0.90 -21.56 -15.40
C VAL A 598 -2.03 -20.83 -16.16
N SER A 599 -2.39 -21.27 -17.36
CA SER A 599 -3.54 -20.81 -18.15
C SER A 599 -4.76 -21.72 -18.03
N TYR A 600 -4.80 -22.51 -16.97
CA TYR A 600 -5.87 -23.51 -16.74
C TYR A 600 -7.29 -22.93 -16.86
N PRO A 601 -7.61 -21.73 -16.31
CA PRO A 601 -8.97 -21.19 -16.37
C PRO A 601 -9.49 -20.98 -17.78
N PHE A 602 -8.67 -20.40 -18.66
CA PHE A 602 -9.05 -20.17 -20.05
C PHE A 602 -9.16 -21.46 -20.86
N LEU A 603 -8.20 -22.37 -20.70
CA LEU A 603 -8.17 -23.65 -21.39
C LEU A 603 -9.29 -24.60 -20.95
N HIS A 604 -9.89 -24.37 -19.79
CA HIS A 604 -11.00 -25.13 -19.23
C HIS A 604 -12.20 -24.25 -18.89
N ALA A 605 -12.42 -23.17 -19.66
CA ALA A 605 -13.56 -22.27 -19.48
C ALA A 605 -14.92 -23.01 -19.60
N ASP A 606 -14.97 -24.10 -20.35
CA ASP A 606 -16.14 -25.00 -20.46
C ASP A 606 -16.59 -25.58 -19.12
N ARG A 607 -15.70 -25.71 -18.14
CA ARG A 607 -16.00 -26.17 -16.78
C ARG A 607 -16.62 -25.09 -15.90
N ILE A 608 -16.46 -23.81 -16.24
CA ILE A 608 -16.98 -22.72 -15.43
C ILE A 608 -18.50 -22.64 -15.59
N VAL A 609 -19.20 -22.89 -14.49
CA VAL A 609 -20.67 -22.80 -14.41
C VAL A 609 -21.14 -21.63 -13.55
N THR A 610 -20.24 -21.04 -12.77
CA THR A 610 -20.52 -19.97 -11.83
C THR A 610 -20.78 -18.66 -12.59
N PRO A 611 -21.91 -17.97 -12.37
CA PRO A 611 -22.13 -16.61 -12.85
C PRO A 611 -21.01 -15.70 -12.41
N THR A 612 -20.35 -15.03 -13.37
CA THR A 612 -19.12 -14.28 -13.09
C THR A 612 -19.22 -12.83 -13.58
N LEU A 613 -18.92 -11.91 -12.68
CA LEU A 613 -18.74 -10.48 -12.94
C LEU A 613 -17.25 -10.18 -13.09
N PHE A 614 -16.84 -9.74 -14.29
CA PHE A 614 -15.49 -9.24 -14.57
C PHE A 614 -15.47 -7.71 -14.44
N LEU A 615 -14.37 -7.16 -13.89
CA LEU A 615 -14.18 -5.72 -13.73
C LEU A 615 -12.72 -5.38 -14.00
N CYS A 616 -12.45 -4.29 -14.74
CA CYS A 616 -11.08 -3.86 -15.03
C CYS A 616 -11.05 -2.38 -15.44
N GLY A 617 -9.95 -1.68 -15.17
CA GLY A 617 -9.64 -0.39 -15.78
C GLY A 617 -9.25 -0.55 -17.26
N ASP A 618 -9.50 0.45 -18.10
CA ASP A 618 -9.08 0.41 -19.51
C ASP A 618 -7.63 0.91 -19.70
N GLN A 619 -7.06 1.54 -18.66
CA GLN A 619 -5.66 1.93 -18.57
C GLN A 619 -4.84 1.05 -17.60
N ASP A 620 -5.37 -0.12 -17.25
CA ASP A 620 -4.66 -1.10 -16.42
C ASP A 620 -3.53 -1.74 -17.24
N TRP A 621 -2.28 -1.39 -16.93
CA TRP A 621 -1.08 -1.97 -17.54
C TRP A 621 -0.46 -3.06 -16.66
N ASN A 622 -0.94 -3.21 -15.44
CA ASN A 622 -0.55 -4.27 -14.51
C ASN A 622 -1.21 -5.61 -14.91
N VAL A 623 -2.55 -5.64 -14.99
CA VAL A 623 -3.32 -6.78 -15.54
C VAL A 623 -4.31 -6.26 -16.58
N PRO A 624 -3.86 -6.08 -17.83
CA PRO A 624 -4.60 -5.37 -18.88
C PRO A 624 -6.00 -5.90 -19.12
N LEU A 625 -6.92 -4.98 -19.47
CA LEU A 625 -8.33 -5.23 -19.75
C LEU A 625 -8.55 -6.44 -20.69
N VAL A 626 -7.68 -6.65 -21.66
CA VAL A 626 -7.75 -7.77 -22.63
C VAL A 626 -7.84 -9.14 -21.96
N ASN A 627 -7.29 -9.30 -20.74
CA ASN A 627 -7.38 -10.54 -19.96
C ASN A 627 -8.82 -10.79 -19.46
N SER A 628 -9.48 -9.76 -18.96
CA SER A 628 -10.88 -9.80 -18.54
C SER A 628 -11.82 -9.98 -19.73
N GLU A 629 -11.55 -9.30 -20.86
CA GLU A 629 -12.31 -9.45 -22.11
C GLU A 629 -12.26 -10.89 -22.64
N GLN A 630 -11.08 -11.52 -22.60
CA GLN A 630 -10.90 -12.89 -23.08
C GLN A 630 -11.72 -13.88 -22.26
N MET A 631 -11.67 -13.79 -20.93
CA MET A 631 -12.45 -14.66 -20.04
C MET A 631 -13.96 -14.41 -20.19
N TYR A 632 -14.37 -13.14 -20.24
CA TYR A 632 -15.76 -12.76 -20.49
C TYR A 632 -16.28 -13.35 -21.81
N GLN A 633 -15.53 -13.19 -22.91
CA GLN A 633 -15.93 -13.70 -24.22
C GLN A 633 -16.01 -15.23 -24.24
N ALA A 634 -15.08 -15.91 -23.58
CA ALA A 634 -15.12 -17.37 -23.46
C ALA A 634 -16.41 -17.85 -22.78
N LEU A 635 -16.79 -17.23 -21.65
CA LEU A 635 -18.02 -17.56 -20.94
C LEU A 635 -19.28 -17.19 -21.75
N LYS A 636 -19.28 -16.08 -22.49
CA LYS A 636 -20.38 -15.71 -23.40
C LYS A 636 -20.55 -16.71 -24.52
N SER A 637 -19.46 -17.16 -25.13
CA SER A 637 -19.50 -18.20 -26.21
C SER A 637 -20.07 -19.53 -25.71
N LEU A 638 -19.89 -19.82 -24.41
CA LEU A 638 -20.44 -21.00 -23.76
C LEU A 638 -21.88 -20.82 -23.23
N GLY A 639 -22.49 -19.64 -23.48
CA GLY A 639 -23.83 -19.31 -22.99
C GLY A 639 -23.93 -19.15 -21.47
N ARG A 640 -22.80 -18.87 -20.80
CA ARG A 640 -22.77 -18.66 -19.35
C ARG A 640 -23.22 -17.25 -18.98
N GLU A 641 -23.82 -17.10 -17.81
CA GLU A 641 -24.22 -15.81 -17.28
C GLU A 641 -22.97 -15.06 -16.80
N THR A 642 -22.67 -13.93 -17.44
CA THR A 642 -21.50 -13.12 -17.16
C THR A 642 -21.70 -11.67 -17.59
N GLN A 643 -21.03 -10.74 -16.91
CA GLN A 643 -20.93 -9.33 -17.25
C GLN A 643 -19.47 -8.90 -17.24
N LEU A 644 -19.12 -7.89 -18.03
CA LEU A 644 -17.87 -7.17 -18.00
C LEU A 644 -18.15 -5.71 -17.70
N VAL A 645 -17.48 -5.17 -16.70
CA VAL A 645 -17.48 -3.75 -16.35
C VAL A 645 -16.11 -3.18 -16.64
N VAL A 646 -16.08 -2.16 -17.48
CA VAL A 646 -14.87 -1.42 -17.83
C VAL A 646 -14.94 -0.07 -17.15
N TYR A 647 -13.88 0.33 -16.45
CA TYR A 647 -13.74 1.63 -15.81
C TYR A 647 -12.88 2.55 -16.70
N PRO A 648 -13.51 3.53 -17.41
CA PRO A 648 -12.77 4.38 -18.33
C PRO A 648 -11.75 5.27 -17.62
N GLY A 649 -10.51 5.31 -18.15
CA GLY A 649 -9.40 6.07 -17.63
C GLY A 649 -8.85 5.56 -16.30
N ALA A 650 -9.23 4.37 -15.86
CA ALA A 650 -8.74 3.81 -14.61
C ALA A 650 -7.54 2.89 -14.84
N SER A 651 -6.54 3.03 -13.98
CA SER A 651 -5.40 2.13 -13.78
C SER A 651 -5.83 0.85 -13.03
N HIS A 652 -4.85 0.06 -12.59
CA HIS A 652 -5.07 -1.15 -11.82
C HIS A 652 -5.77 -0.89 -10.47
N SER A 653 -5.46 0.24 -9.82
CA SER A 653 -5.89 0.54 -8.45
C SER A 653 -7.33 1.05 -8.35
N LEU A 654 -7.95 1.52 -9.44
CA LEU A 654 -9.24 2.22 -9.44
C LEU A 654 -9.24 3.43 -8.49
N ASP A 655 -8.35 4.40 -8.72
CA ASP A 655 -8.08 5.49 -7.78
C ASP A 655 -9.26 6.42 -7.54
N LYS A 656 -10.18 6.55 -8.52
CA LYS A 656 -11.35 7.43 -8.39
C LYS A 656 -12.33 6.94 -7.34
N PRO A 657 -12.78 7.77 -6.39
CA PRO A 657 -13.80 7.45 -5.41
C PRO A 657 -15.09 6.89 -6.03
N SER A 658 -15.54 7.44 -7.17
CA SER A 658 -16.71 6.95 -7.89
C SER A 658 -16.54 5.50 -8.38
N HIS A 659 -15.34 5.13 -8.87
CA HIS A 659 -15.03 3.78 -9.32
C HIS A 659 -14.96 2.80 -8.15
N ARG A 660 -14.31 3.18 -7.04
CA ARG A 660 -14.26 2.37 -5.80
C ARG A 660 -15.67 2.12 -5.25
N ARG A 661 -16.52 3.13 -5.25
CA ARG A 661 -17.93 3.04 -4.84
C ARG A 661 -18.72 2.12 -5.76
N ASP A 662 -18.70 2.35 -7.08
CA ASP A 662 -19.42 1.55 -8.09
C ASP A 662 -19.00 0.08 -8.00
N ARG A 663 -17.70 -0.21 -7.87
CA ARG A 663 -17.20 -1.57 -7.67
C ARG A 663 -17.87 -2.26 -6.48
N LEU A 664 -17.93 -1.61 -5.33
CA LEU A 664 -18.53 -2.20 -4.13
C LEU A 664 -20.04 -2.35 -4.24
N GLU A 665 -20.74 -1.38 -4.83
CA GLU A 665 -22.19 -1.46 -5.11
C GLU A 665 -22.50 -2.63 -6.06
N ARG A 666 -21.67 -2.85 -7.09
CA ARG A 666 -21.80 -4.02 -7.98
C ARG A 666 -21.53 -5.33 -7.27
N TYR A 667 -20.55 -5.40 -6.39
CA TYR A 667 -20.34 -6.60 -5.56
C TYR A 667 -21.58 -6.93 -4.74
N LEU A 668 -22.16 -5.95 -4.05
CA LEU A 668 -23.39 -6.11 -3.27
C LEU A 668 -24.55 -6.58 -4.15
N ALA A 669 -24.76 -5.95 -5.30
CA ALA A 669 -25.82 -6.30 -6.23
C ALA A 669 -25.63 -7.72 -6.82
N TRP A 670 -24.40 -8.07 -7.23
CA TRP A 670 -24.08 -9.38 -7.81
C TRP A 670 -24.25 -10.50 -6.82
N TYR A 671 -23.64 -10.37 -5.63
CA TYR A 671 -23.79 -11.37 -4.58
C TYR A 671 -25.23 -11.44 -4.07
N GLY A 672 -25.93 -10.30 -3.91
CA GLY A 672 -27.33 -10.26 -3.51
C GLY A 672 -28.24 -11.04 -4.45
N ARG A 673 -28.01 -10.91 -5.77
CA ARG A 673 -28.80 -11.63 -6.80
C ARG A 673 -28.70 -13.16 -6.69
N TYR A 674 -27.54 -13.71 -6.38
CA TYR A 674 -27.32 -15.16 -6.42
C TYR A 674 -27.24 -15.83 -5.04
N LEU A 675 -26.88 -15.09 -4.00
CA LEU A 675 -26.74 -15.62 -2.64
C LEU A 675 -27.92 -15.23 -1.74
N GLY A 676 -28.70 -14.20 -2.14
CA GLY A 676 -29.67 -13.56 -1.26
C GLY A 676 -29.00 -12.87 -0.06
N THR A 677 -29.78 -12.26 0.81
CA THR A 677 -29.31 -11.65 2.04
C THR A 677 -29.61 -12.55 3.26
N ALA A 678 -29.03 -12.23 4.41
CA ALA A 678 -29.29 -12.97 5.64
C ALA A 678 -30.78 -12.93 6.05
N GLY A 679 -31.59 -11.95 5.56
CA GLY A 679 -33.03 -11.83 5.80
C GLY A 679 -33.88 -12.81 5.00
N ASP A 680 -33.45 -13.22 3.83
CA ASP A 680 -34.26 -14.00 2.87
C ASP A 680 -34.45 -15.48 3.22
N GLY A 681 -33.71 -16.00 4.19
CA GLY A 681 -33.81 -17.41 4.63
C GLY A 681 -35.01 -17.74 5.53
N ALA A 682 -35.86 -16.79 5.87
CA ALA A 682 -37.00 -16.97 6.77
C ALA A 682 -38.34 -17.22 6.06
N THR A 683 -38.40 -17.15 4.71
CA THR A 683 -39.66 -17.15 3.95
C THR A 683 -39.83 -18.31 2.94
N THR A 684 -38.96 -19.32 2.95
CA THR A 684 -39.21 -20.55 2.14
C THR A 684 -39.36 -21.74 3.03
N ARG A 685 -40.59 -22.01 3.46
CA ARG A 685 -41.13 -23.32 3.74
C ARG A 685 -42.15 -23.68 2.67
#